data_ef2c40917ce753d63385fc4978fe3b2a
#
_entry.id   ef2c40917ce753d63385fc4978fe3b2a
#
_cell.length_a   1.000
_cell.length_b   1.000
_cell.length_c   1.000
_cell.angle_alpha   90.00
_cell.angle_beta   90.00
_cell.angle_gamma   90.00
#
_symmetry.space_group_name_H-M   'P 1'
#
loop_
_entity.id
_entity.type
_entity.pdbx_description
1 polymer ?
#
loop_
_entity_poly.entity_id
_entity_poly.type
_entity_poly.pdbx_seq_one_letter_code
_entity_poly.pdbx_strand_id
1 'polypeptide(L)'
;MALAQTTVTGKVISQEDGEPVIGASVRIVGTKTGTATDVDGNFTLPNASKDAVLEISYLGMQTKTMKASAKMKIILASDARNLDEVVVTALGMKRSEKTLGYAASTANASELTVAKSGSLMSGLQGKMAGVQISGGGVTGTSQKVVIRGISSVSSNNPLYIVDGVPINNDRLGDNSVDFGSGAGDINPEDIESVTVLKGASATALYGSRAANGVIMITTKKPQGDKKASITYDGSLTFTDVLRVPMTQNLFGQGWGSWSNEENGSWGPRLDGREHWYGSTGLSNGETLTKPFSYVKNNIRDFYQVGKEWNNNVSLRYGDEKVGIVASYGNVSSNGITPNDGDTYHRNTFSLRGYANIDRFHLDMSLNYVRKDMRRSRDMYMELLQGASDVRFTDMKDYNLERNNVDNYYTLYATNPYYMVDNYYSTYQDDRIYGKLELSYDITKDIKVIGRFGGDYTNYKTERIEPRIIYTEGSYQANGNGTTVGNQGYYSKYRSQRGQIDASLLLTGNHTFGDFSVGATLGWNLNQRNYDTVGGYNEQLEIPGWNSLDNTISNSLTDATSWKRRLIGLLGQVELGYKDWAFLNLSARNDWSSTLPVGNNSFFYGGANVSVLLNQAIPALKNIKQIDLLKVRAAIGQTGNDADVYMTNSYYRPFQSYYTYLPISGVLGLTEYNRLPNTNLKPEITTEYELGLSGTFFGNRLSFDVAYYDRITKNQIISATLAPETGYTTNTRNVGKLQNKGVEAMINVTLSVPRTGSGA
;
A
#
# COMPACT_ATOMS: atom_id res chain seq x y z
N MET A 1 -41.60 38.19 -30.07
CA MET A 1 -42.44 37.67 -28.98
C MET A 1 -41.63 37.76 -27.70
N ALA A 2 -41.98 38.64 -26.75
CA ALA A 2 -41.38 38.64 -25.42
C ALA A 2 -41.88 37.42 -24.66
N LEU A 3 -41.02 36.47 -24.37
CA LEU A 3 -41.31 35.36 -23.48
C LEU A 3 -41.62 35.94 -22.10
N ALA A 4 -42.82 35.72 -21.57
CA ALA A 4 -43.20 36.17 -20.24
C ALA A 4 -42.25 35.54 -19.20
N GLN A 5 -41.33 36.34 -18.69
CA GLN A 5 -40.45 35.95 -17.57
C GLN A 5 -41.27 36.02 -16.28
N THR A 6 -41.31 34.93 -15.55
CA THR A 6 -42.02 34.80 -14.27
C THR A 6 -40.99 34.64 -13.14
N THR A 7 -41.27 35.25 -12.00
CA THR A 7 -40.52 34.98 -10.79
C THR A 7 -41.02 33.70 -10.15
N VAL A 8 -40.15 32.72 -9.99
CA VAL A 8 -40.44 31.45 -9.30
C VAL A 8 -40.04 31.56 -7.85
N THR A 9 -40.95 31.30 -6.94
CA THR A 9 -40.71 31.25 -5.51
C THR A 9 -40.96 29.86 -4.95
N GLY A 10 -40.35 29.48 -3.90
CA GLY A 10 -40.61 28.19 -3.27
C GLY A 10 -39.87 28.01 -1.94
N LYS A 11 -40.16 26.87 -1.32
CA LYS A 11 -39.51 26.44 -0.07
C LYS A 11 -38.94 25.05 -0.29
N VAL A 12 -37.67 24.88 0.13
CA VAL A 12 -36.96 23.59 0.13
C VAL A 12 -36.92 23.06 1.55
N ILE A 13 -37.45 21.84 1.75
CA ILE A 13 -37.45 21.17 3.05
C ILE A 13 -36.81 19.78 2.93
N SER A 14 -36.28 19.29 4.02
CA SER A 14 -35.77 17.92 4.15
C SER A 14 -36.93 16.91 4.24
N GLN A 15 -36.78 15.78 3.62
CA GLN A 15 -37.76 14.67 3.69
C GLN A 15 -37.77 14.00 5.08
N GLU A 16 -36.66 14.04 5.79
CA GLU A 16 -36.45 13.27 7.01
C GLU A 16 -37.11 13.91 8.25
N ASP A 17 -36.96 15.22 8.37
CA ASP A 17 -37.39 15.97 9.54
C ASP A 17 -38.39 17.09 9.21
N GLY A 18 -38.61 17.37 7.92
CA GLY A 18 -39.47 18.45 7.46
C GLY A 18 -38.92 19.84 7.66
N GLU A 19 -37.65 19.96 8.15
CA GLU A 19 -36.99 21.22 8.42
C GLU A 19 -36.53 21.94 7.12
N PRO A 20 -36.41 23.29 7.16
CA PRO A 20 -35.92 24.04 6.03
C PRO A 20 -34.49 23.67 5.63
N VAL A 21 -34.22 23.49 4.35
CA VAL A 21 -32.86 23.28 3.84
C VAL A 21 -32.25 24.64 3.50
N ILE A 22 -31.35 25.13 4.34
CA ILE A 22 -30.73 26.45 4.25
C ILE A 22 -29.54 26.37 3.29
N GLY A 23 -29.43 27.30 2.33
CA GLY A 23 -28.30 27.36 1.38
C GLY A 23 -28.38 26.32 0.25
N ALA A 24 -29.52 25.67 0.05
CA ALA A 24 -29.72 24.82 -1.12
C ALA A 24 -29.60 25.61 -2.42
N SER A 25 -28.83 25.14 -3.36
CA SER A 25 -28.69 25.76 -4.68
C SER A 25 -29.89 25.42 -5.54
N VAL A 26 -30.56 26.44 -6.08
CA VAL A 26 -31.66 26.32 -7.02
C VAL A 26 -31.26 27.01 -8.32
N ARG A 27 -31.07 26.26 -9.40
CA ARG A 27 -30.62 26.80 -10.68
C ARG A 27 -31.48 26.33 -11.86
N ILE A 28 -31.53 27.13 -12.92
CA ILE A 28 -32.16 26.74 -14.17
C ILE A 28 -31.20 25.87 -14.97
N VAL A 29 -31.60 24.65 -15.30
CA VAL A 29 -30.78 23.69 -16.06
C VAL A 29 -30.35 24.30 -17.39
N GLY A 30 -29.06 24.21 -17.72
CA GLY A 30 -28.51 24.74 -18.97
C GLY A 30 -28.20 26.24 -18.96
N THR A 31 -28.36 26.94 -17.81
CA THR A 31 -28.05 28.36 -17.67
C THR A 31 -27.15 28.63 -16.46
N LYS A 32 -26.61 29.87 -16.37
CA LYS A 32 -25.89 30.35 -15.18
C LYS A 32 -26.81 30.99 -14.13
N THR A 33 -28.12 31.04 -14.37
CA THR A 33 -29.10 31.67 -13.48
C THR A 33 -29.49 30.75 -12.34
N GLY A 34 -29.24 31.13 -11.11
CA GLY A 34 -29.57 30.39 -9.91
C GLY A 34 -29.63 31.30 -8.68
N THR A 35 -30.13 30.75 -7.58
CA THR A 35 -30.24 31.36 -6.26
C THR A 35 -29.98 30.31 -5.20
N ALA A 36 -29.78 30.74 -3.94
CA ALA A 36 -29.72 29.85 -2.79
C ALA A 36 -30.92 30.08 -1.87
N THR A 37 -31.33 29.04 -1.12
CA THR A 37 -32.39 29.15 -0.12
C THR A 37 -31.90 29.93 1.11
N ASP A 38 -32.82 30.72 1.69
CA ASP A 38 -32.61 31.49 2.93
C ASP A 38 -32.70 30.61 4.19
N VAL A 39 -32.64 31.24 5.38
CA VAL A 39 -32.70 30.55 6.69
C VAL A 39 -34.01 29.82 6.94
N ASP A 40 -35.09 30.17 6.26
CA ASP A 40 -36.38 29.52 6.32
C ASP A 40 -36.59 28.51 5.18
N GLY A 41 -35.52 28.26 4.39
CA GLY A 41 -35.55 27.39 3.22
C GLY A 41 -36.27 27.97 1.99
N ASN A 42 -36.65 29.26 2.00
CA ASN A 42 -37.30 29.88 0.89
C ASN A 42 -36.29 30.31 -0.18
N PHE A 43 -36.71 30.32 -1.42
CA PHE A 43 -35.96 30.86 -2.55
C PHE A 43 -36.81 31.72 -3.45
N THR A 44 -36.19 32.69 -4.10
CA THR A 44 -36.78 33.50 -5.14
C THR A 44 -35.86 33.49 -6.35
N LEU A 45 -36.34 33.02 -7.49
CA LEU A 45 -35.59 32.91 -8.74
C LEU A 45 -36.26 33.85 -9.77
N PRO A 46 -35.74 35.03 -10.04
CA PRO A 46 -36.28 35.94 -11.04
C PRO A 46 -35.96 35.45 -12.47
N ASN A 47 -36.73 35.88 -13.44
CA ASN A 47 -36.48 35.67 -14.87
C ASN A 47 -36.50 34.17 -15.34
N ALA A 48 -37.22 33.32 -14.66
CA ALA A 48 -37.45 31.95 -15.14
C ALA A 48 -38.50 31.89 -16.26
N SER A 49 -38.24 31.09 -17.31
CA SER A 49 -39.27 30.85 -18.32
C SER A 49 -40.30 29.89 -17.75
N LYS A 50 -41.55 29.94 -18.26
CA LYS A 50 -42.66 29.09 -17.79
C LYS A 50 -42.40 27.60 -17.93
N ASP A 51 -41.51 27.18 -18.81
CA ASP A 51 -41.09 25.80 -19.04
C ASP A 51 -39.68 25.49 -18.55
N ALA A 52 -39.06 26.35 -17.73
CA ALA A 52 -37.74 26.13 -17.19
C ALA A 52 -37.71 24.87 -16.31
N VAL A 53 -36.66 24.08 -16.43
CA VAL A 53 -36.37 22.97 -15.52
C VAL A 53 -35.39 23.49 -14.46
N LEU A 54 -35.77 23.36 -13.20
CA LEU A 54 -34.96 23.71 -12.07
C LEU A 54 -34.20 22.48 -11.58
N GLU A 55 -32.92 22.66 -11.26
CA GLU A 55 -32.11 21.71 -10.56
C GLU A 55 -31.86 22.24 -9.14
N ILE A 56 -32.23 21.45 -8.17
CA ILE A 56 -32.10 21.79 -6.76
C ILE A 56 -31.12 20.82 -6.14
N SER A 57 -30.03 21.35 -5.58
CA SER A 57 -28.97 20.55 -4.97
C SER A 57 -28.53 21.12 -3.62
N TYR A 58 -28.20 20.23 -2.70
CA TYR A 58 -27.62 20.57 -1.40
C TYR A 58 -26.64 19.49 -0.98
N LEU A 59 -25.60 19.89 -0.24
CA LEU A 59 -24.56 18.95 0.22
C LEU A 59 -25.16 17.90 1.16
N GLY A 60 -25.02 16.63 0.81
CA GLY A 60 -25.60 15.49 1.56
C GLY A 60 -27.07 15.21 1.25
N MET A 61 -27.63 15.81 0.19
CA MET A 61 -29.01 15.52 -0.28
C MET A 61 -29.03 15.18 -1.78
N GLN A 62 -29.97 14.35 -2.17
CA GLN A 62 -30.16 13.95 -3.57
C GLN A 62 -30.58 15.15 -4.41
N THR A 63 -29.85 15.41 -5.48
CA THR A 63 -30.18 16.47 -6.44
C THR A 63 -31.51 16.16 -7.11
N LYS A 64 -32.43 17.11 -7.11
CA LYS A 64 -33.78 16.97 -7.69
C LYS A 64 -33.98 17.93 -8.86
N THR A 65 -34.51 17.42 -9.96
CA THR A 65 -34.88 18.22 -11.12
C THR A 65 -36.38 18.24 -11.27
N MET A 66 -36.96 19.43 -11.50
CA MET A 66 -38.42 19.59 -11.70
C MET A 66 -38.75 20.82 -12.52
N LYS A 67 -39.91 20.85 -13.21
CA LYS A 67 -40.38 22.02 -13.95
C LYS A 67 -40.71 23.17 -13.00
N ALA A 68 -40.37 24.38 -13.42
CA ALA A 68 -40.68 25.59 -12.68
C ALA A 68 -42.17 25.84 -12.55
N SER A 69 -42.60 26.26 -11.35
CA SER A 69 -43.99 26.66 -11.05
C SER A 69 -43.95 27.92 -10.18
N ALA A 70 -44.96 28.77 -10.22
CA ALA A 70 -44.95 30.07 -9.52
C ALA A 70 -44.75 29.99 -8.00
N LYS A 71 -45.26 28.91 -7.37
CA LYS A 71 -44.99 28.57 -5.96
C LYS A 71 -44.65 27.10 -5.86
N MET A 72 -43.49 26.78 -5.27
CA MET A 72 -43.00 25.41 -5.19
C MET A 72 -42.71 24.99 -3.74
N LYS A 73 -43.13 23.79 -3.38
CA LYS A 73 -42.68 23.07 -2.19
C LYS A 73 -41.76 21.93 -2.66
N ILE A 74 -40.50 22.00 -2.35
CA ILE A 74 -39.50 21.05 -2.82
C ILE A 74 -39.02 20.25 -1.62
N ILE A 75 -39.11 18.93 -1.72
CA ILE A 75 -38.67 18.00 -0.69
C ILE A 75 -37.42 17.33 -1.23
N LEU A 76 -36.29 17.56 -0.56
CA LEU A 76 -35.05 16.88 -0.84
C LEU A 76 -34.90 15.68 0.11
N ALA A 77 -34.64 14.53 -0.45
CA ALA A 77 -34.25 13.34 0.31
C ALA A 77 -32.76 13.45 0.68
N SER A 78 -32.38 12.97 1.85
CA SER A 78 -30.97 12.81 2.20
C SER A 78 -30.28 11.92 1.18
N ASP A 79 -29.06 12.24 0.84
CA ASP A 79 -28.14 11.34 0.12
C ASP A 79 -27.53 10.34 1.11
N ALA A 80 -28.30 10.06 2.18
CA ALA A 80 -27.96 9.03 3.14
C ALA A 80 -27.68 7.74 2.39
N ARG A 81 -26.50 7.18 2.60
CA ARG A 81 -26.01 5.92 2.03
C ARG A 81 -27.18 4.94 2.00
N ASN A 82 -27.66 4.62 0.81
CA ASN A 82 -28.74 3.67 0.65
C ASN A 82 -28.33 2.37 1.33
N LEU A 83 -29.28 1.72 2.04
CA LEU A 83 -29.15 0.35 2.57
C LEU A 83 -28.70 -0.68 1.52
N ASP A 84 -28.65 -0.29 0.26
CA ASP A 84 -28.10 -1.01 -0.88
C ASP A 84 -26.65 -0.61 -1.23
N GLU A 85 -25.84 -0.20 -0.25
CA GLU A 85 -24.40 0.04 -0.48
C GLU A 85 -23.79 -1.19 -1.13
N VAL A 86 -23.29 -1.00 -2.34
CA VAL A 86 -22.71 -2.06 -3.17
C VAL A 86 -21.22 -2.15 -2.85
N VAL A 87 -20.84 -3.25 -2.26
CA VAL A 87 -19.44 -3.57 -1.98
C VAL A 87 -18.88 -4.45 -3.10
N VAL A 88 -17.67 -4.17 -3.54
CA VAL A 88 -16.96 -5.07 -4.43
C VAL A 88 -16.45 -6.24 -3.59
N THR A 89 -16.86 -7.45 -3.94
CA THR A 89 -16.52 -8.68 -3.24
C THR A 89 -15.57 -9.55 -4.06
N ALA A 90 -15.40 -10.80 -3.65
CA ALA A 90 -14.55 -11.75 -4.34
C ALA A 90 -14.84 -11.78 -5.86
N LEU A 91 -13.76 -11.96 -6.65
CA LEU A 91 -13.76 -11.97 -8.12
C LEU A 91 -14.19 -10.63 -8.77
N GLY A 92 -14.18 -9.53 -8.02
CA GLY A 92 -14.62 -8.22 -8.52
C GLY A 92 -16.13 -8.08 -8.72
N MET A 93 -16.91 -9.00 -8.14
CA MET A 93 -18.38 -8.96 -8.22
C MET A 93 -18.94 -7.92 -7.26
N LYS A 94 -19.91 -7.15 -7.73
CA LYS A 94 -20.66 -6.20 -6.91
C LYS A 94 -21.74 -6.91 -6.13
N ARG A 95 -21.79 -6.72 -4.81
CA ARG A 95 -22.79 -7.30 -3.89
C ARG A 95 -23.33 -6.24 -2.97
N SER A 96 -24.59 -6.36 -2.61
CA SER A 96 -25.15 -5.52 -1.54
C SER A 96 -24.53 -5.92 -0.19
N GLU A 97 -24.13 -4.97 0.62
CA GLU A 97 -23.54 -5.20 1.94
C GLU A 97 -24.44 -6.04 2.85
N LYS A 98 -25.76 -5.91 2.71
CA LYS A 98 -26.76 -6.68 3.47
C LYS A 98 -26.64 -8.20 3.26
N THR A 99 -26.16 -8.64 2.09
CA THR A 99 -26.05 -10.07 1.74
C THR A 99 -24.75 -10.71 2.25
N LEU A 100 -23.77 -9.91 2.71
CA LEU A 100 -22.48 -10.42 3.14
C LEU A 100 -22.55 -11.04 4.53
N GLY A 101 -22.24 -12.32 4.63
CA GLY A 101 -22.16 -13.06 5.88
C GLY A 101 -20.77 -13.06 6.54
N TYR A 102 -19.86 -12.18 6.09
CA TYR A 102 -18.49 -11.99 6.61
C TYR A 102 -18.16 -10.51 6.74
N ALA A 103 -17.09 -10.19 7.50
CA ALA A 103 -16.63 -8.82 7.67
C ALA A 103 -15.90 -8.31 6.42
N ALA A 104 -16.39 -7.22 5.87
CA ALA A 104 -15.73 -6.42 4.87
C ALA A 104 -15.71 -4.95 5.35
N SER A 105 -14.63 -4.24 5.10
CA SER A 105 -14.53 -2.80 5.41
C SER A 105 -14.18 -2.05 4.15
N THR A 106 -14.95 -1.02 3.83
CA THR A 106 -14.74 -0.18 2.64
C THR A 106 -14.40 1.24 3.06
N ALA A 107 -13.40 1.84 2.42
CA ALA A 107 -13.10 3.26 2.48
C ALA A 107 -13.29 3.87 1.09
N ASN A 108 -14.04 4.95 1.01
CA ASN A 108 -14.32 5.66 -0.24
C ASN A 108 -13.23 6.69 -0.57
N ALA A 109 -13.16 7.14 -1.82
CA ALA A 109 -12.19 8.12 -2.30
C ALA A 109 -12.10 9.39 -1.42
N SER A 110 -13.25 9.91 -0.98
CA SER A 110 -13.29 11.09 -0.10
C SER A 110 -12.61 10.89 1.24
N GLU A 111 -12.65 9.68 1.79
CA GLU A 111 -11.99 9.32 3.04
C GLU A 111 -10.49 9.12 2.83
N LEU A 112 -10.08 8.56 1.69
CA LEU A 112 -8.69 8.26 1.35
C LEU A 112 -7.88 9.51 1.05
N THR A 113 -8.48 10.51 0.41
CA THR A 113 -7.81 11.70 -0.10
C THR A 113 -7.87 12.91 0.85
N VAL A 114 -8.46 12.77 2.04
CA VAL A 114 -8.49 13.86 3.05
C VAL A 114 -7.09 14.37 3.40
N ALA A 115 -6.14 13.47 3.59
CA ALA A 115 -4.77 13.82 3.95
C ALA A 115 -3.87 14.12 2.73
N LYS A 116 -4.38 13.98 1.49
CA LYS A 116 -3.63 14.22 0.24
C LYS A 116 -2.23 13.59 0.22
N SER A 117 -2.09 12.38 0.83
CA SER A 117 -0.82 11.65 0.84
C SER A 117 -0.52 11.05 -0.54
N GLY A 118 0.73 11.09 -0.98
CA GLY A 118 1.20 10.37 -2.18
C GLY A 118 1.13 8.84 -2.08
N SER A 119 0.81 8.28 -0.91
CA SER A 119 0.69 6.84 -0.64
C SER A 119 -0.73 6.44 -0.28
N LEU A 120 -1.29 5.46 -1.01
CA LEU A 120 -2.59 4.87 -0.73
C LEU A 120 -2.66 4.28 0.69
N MET A 121 -1.62 3.56 1.11
CA MET A 121 -1.63 2.86 2.40
C MET A 121 -1.63 3.85 3.58
N SER A 122 -0.95 4.99 3.44
CA SER A 122 -1.02 6.07 4.45
C SER A 122 -2.44 6.62 4.59
N GLY A 123 -3.18 6.74 3.49
CA GLY A 123 -4.59 7.16 3.49
C GLY A 123 -5.53 6.17 4.21
N LEU A 124 -5.17 4.89 4.30
CA LEU A 124 -5.96 3.84 4.95
C LEU A 124 -5.65 3.67 6.43
N GLN A 125 -4.52 4.18 6.90
CA GLN A 125 -4.06 3.98 8.28
C GLN A 125 -5.07 4.49 9.30
N GLY A 126 -5.47 3.62 10.24
CA GLY A 126 -6.42 3.95 11.30
C GLY A 126 -7.90 4.01 10.88
N LYS A 127 -8.24 3.75 9.60
CA LYS A 127 -9.62 3.85 9.09
C LYS A 127 -10.36 2.51 9.02
N MET A 128 -9.67 1.41 9.20
CA MET A 128 -10.23 0.07 9.08
C MET A 128 -9.93 -0.78 10.31
N ALA A 129 -10.95 -1.25 11.01
CA ALA A 129 -10.78 -2.18 12.13
C ALA A 129 -10.10 -3.47 11.68
N GLY A 130 -9.18 -4.03 12.51
CA GLY A 130 -8.46 -5.27 12.21
C GLY A 130 -7.37 -5.15 11.13
N VAL A 131 -7.09 -3.94 10.63
CA VAL A 131 -6.03 -3.65 9.66
C VAL A 131 -4.95 -2.81 10.32
N GLN A 132 -3.76 -3.37 10.46
CA GLN A 132 -2.60 -2.67 10.98
C GLN A 132 -1.67 -2.30 9.82
N ILE A 133 -1.35 -1.01 9.70
CA ILE A 133 -0.42 -0.48 8.69
C ILE A 133 0.75 0.14 9.43
N SER A 134 1.96 -0.26 9.08
CA SER A 134 3.20 0.23 9.68
C SER A 134 4.28 0.46 8.61
N GLY A 135 5.23 1.34 8.91
CA GLY A 135 6.26 1.78 7.96
C GLY A 135 5.83 3.03 7.18
N GLY A 136 6.61 3.39 6.16
CA GLY A 136 6.29 4.52 5.28
C GLY A 136 6.68 5.90 5.84
N GLY A 137 7.69 5.96 6.71
CA GLY A 137 8.18 7.24 7.26
C GLY A 137 8.84 8.15 6.21
N VAL A 138 9.38 7.57 5.14
CA VAL A 138 9.96 8.29 4.01
C VAL A 138 9.14 8.00 2.75
N THR A 139 8.89 9.01 1.94
CA THR A 139 8.13 8.86 0.69
C THR A 139 8.73 7.77 -0.20
N GLY A 140 7.88 6.86 -0.70
CA GLY A 140 8.30 5.77 -1.58
C GLY A 140 8.88 4.54 -0.87
N THR A 141 8.89 4.46 0.48
CA THR A 141 9.23 3.24 1.20
C THR A 141 8.02 2.30 1.32
N SER A 142 8.29 1.02 1.53
CA SER A 142 7.25 0.01 1.67
C SER A 142 6.48 0.17 2.99
N GLN A 143 5.19 -0.14 2.92
CA GLN A 143 4.32 -0.19 4.10
C GLN A 143 3.87 -1.62 4.33
N LYS A 144 4.08 -2.10 5.55
CA LYS A 144 3.63 -3.43 5.95
C LYS A 144 2.18 -3.37 6.39
N VAL A 145 1.34 -4.15 5.73
CA VAL A 145 -0.06 -4.31 6.09
C VAL A 145 -0.28 -5.70 6.66
N VAL A 146 -0.89 -5.77 7.83
CA VAL A 146 -1.25 -7.02 8.51
C VAL A 146 -2.74 -6.99 8.83
N ILE A 147 -3.46 -8.05 8.43
CA ILE A 147 -4.89 -8.19 8.63
C ILE A 147 -5.15 -9.31 9.64
N ARG A 148 -5.79 -9.00 10.78
CA ARG A 148 -6.09 -9.95 11.85
C ARG A 148 -4.87 -10.69 12.42
N GLY A 149 -3.71 -9.99 12.49
CA GLY A 149 -2.49 -10.50 13.09
C GLY A 149 -1.65 -11.41 12.19
N ILE A 150 -0.57 -11.95 12.75
CA ILE A 150 0.39 -12.81 12.06
C ILE A 150 -0.16 -14.23 11.98
N SER A 151 -0.34 -14.78 10.80
CA SER A 151 -0.93 -16.10 10.54
C SER A 151 0.08 -17.14 10.01
N SER A 152 1.22 -16.70 9.49
CA SER A 152 2.28 -17.56 8.99
C SER A 152 3.67 -17.05 9.40
N VAL A 153 4.60 -17.98 9.58
CA VAL A 153 6.02 -17.65 9.83
C VAL A 153 6.71 -17.16 8.56
N SER A 154 6.22 -17.58 7.37
CA SER A 154 6.85 -17.25 6.10
C SER A 154 6.42 -15.87 5.56
N SER A 155 5.14 -15.61 5.38
CA SER A 155 4.62 -14.36 4.85
C SER A 155 3.25 -14.02 5.44
N ASN A 156 3.02 -12.73 5.71
CA ASN A 156 1.75 -12.21 6.22
C ASN A 156 1.19 -11.06 5.39
N ASN A 157 1.73 -10.87 4.17
CA ASN A 157 1.27 -9.82 3.27
C ASN A 157 -0.10 -10.19 2.69
N PRO A 158 -1.07 -9.25 2.68
CA PRO A 158 -2.34 -9.45 1.99
C PRO A 158 -2.16 -9.45 0.48
N LEU A 159 -3.12 -10.04 -0.23
CA LEU A 159 -3.19 -9.96 -1.68
C LEU A 159 -3.78 -8.61 -2.10
N TYR A 160 -3.12 -7.92 -3.02
CA TYR A 160 -3.62 -6.68 -3.62
C TYR A 160 -4.28 -6.97 -4.96
N ILE A 161 -5.48 -6.42 -5.15
CA ILE A 161 -6.29 -6.60 -6.35
C ILE A 161 -6.71 -5.23 -6.86
N VAL A 162 -6.36 -4.90 -8.09
CA VAL A 162 -6.80 -3.67 -8.76
C VAL A 162 -7.80 -4.03 -9.86
N ASP A 163 -9.01 -3.50 -9.75
CA ASP A 163 -10.11 -3.73 -10.70
C ASP A 163 -10.39 -5.22 -11.00
N GLY A 164 -10.18 -6.08 -9.98
CA GLY A 164 -10.43 -7.52 -10.06
C GLY A 164 -9.23 -8.37 -10.51
N VAL A 165 -8.06 -7.76 -10.75
CA VAL A 165 -6.82 -8.47 -11.12
C VAL A 165 -5.79 -8.34 -10.01
N PRO A 166 -5.17 -9.44 -9.57
CA PRO A 166 -4.08 -9.41 -8.62
C PRO A 166 -2.84 -8.71 -9.18
N ILE A 167 -2.24 -7.84 -8.38
CA ILE A 167 -0.97 -7.19 -8.70
C ILE A 167 0.16 -7.70 -7.80
N ASN A 168 1.40 -7.52 -8.25
CA ASN A 168 2.58 -7.80 -7.43
C ASN A 168 2.76 -6.67 -6.39
N ASN A 169 2.98 -7.07 -5.14
CA ASN A 169 3.28 -6.15 -4.04
C ASN A 169 4.52 -6.58 -3.25
N ASP A 170 5.41 -7.35 -3.82
CA ASP A 170 6.67 -7.71 -3.18
C ASP A 170 7.50 -6.45 -2.91
N ARG A 171 8.17 -6.43 -1.76
CA ARG A 171 9.11 -5.36 -1.42
C ARG A 171 10.24 -5.31 -2.45
N LEU A 172 10.62 -4.11 -2.83
CA LEU A 172 11.75 -3.80 -3.72
C LEU A 172 12.92 -3.32 -2.87
N GLY A 173 14.11 -3.77 -3.19
CA GLY A 173 15.31 -3.50 -2.42
C GLY A 173 15.88 -4.74 -1.74
N ASP A 174 16.83 -4.54 -0.87
CA ASP A 174 17.50 -5.56 -0.06
C ASP A 174 17.29 -5.32 1.44
N ASN A 175 18.09 -5.97 2.27
CA ASN A 175 18.05 -5.78 3.72
C ASN A 175 18.56 -4.40 4.17
N SER A 176 19.31 -3.70 3.32
CA SER A 176 19.95 -2.42 3.62
C SER A 176 19.13 -1.23 3.10
N VAL A 177 18.38 -1.39 1.99
CA VAL A 177 17.66 -0.30 1.33
C VAL A 177 16.25 -0.75 0.92
N ASP A 178 15.26 0.10 1.16
CA ASP A 178 13.87 -0.08 0.82
C ASP A 178 13.46 0.89 -0.30
N PHE A 179 13.07 0.35 -1.45
CA PHE A 179 12.57 1.09 -2.62
C PHE A 179 11.05 0.98 -2.79
N GLY A 180 10.34 0.59 -1.73
CA GLY A 180 8.89 0.49 -1.73
C GLY A 180 8.36 -0.88 -2.17
N SER A 181 7.07 -0.90 -2.47
CA SER A 181 6.34 -2.07 -2.95
C SER A 181 5.29 -1.66 -3.97
N GLY A 182 4.76 -2.63 -4.71
CA GLY A 182 3.85 -2.35 -5.81
C GLY A 182 2.56 -1.61 -5.46
N ALA A 183 2.05 -1.73 -4.23
CA ALA A 183 0.89 -0.96 -3.79
C ALA A 183 1.20 0.54 -3.66
N GLY A 184 2.47 0.92 -3.40
CA GLY A 184 2.92 2.30 -3.36
C GLY A 184 2.91 2.99 -4.73
N ASP A 185 2.80 2.23 -5.82
CA ASP A 185 2.77 2.76 -7.18
C ASP A 185 1.38 3.24 -7.61
N ILE A 186 0.33 2.84 -6.88
CA ILE A 186 -1.04 3.20 -7.20
C ILE A 186 -1.27 4.67 -6.82
N ASN A 187 -1.78 5.44 -7.77
CA ASN A 187 -2.12 6.83 -7.53
C ASN A 187 -3.43 6.92 -6.72
N PRO A 188 -3.43 7.47 -5.49
CA PRO A 188 -4.64 7.59 -4.67
C PRO A 188 -5.78 8.37 -5.33
N GLU A 189 -5.45 9.35 -6.19
CA GLU A 189 -6.45 10.19 -6.87
C GLU A 189 -7.21 9.43 -7.97
N ASP A 190 -6.71 8.28 -8.42
CA ASP A 190 -7.42 7.43 -9.40
C ASP A 190 -8.38 6.42 -8.74
N ILE A 191 -8.43 6.36 -7.41
CA ILE A 191 -9.19 5.37 -6.66
C ILE A 191 -10.61 5.86 -6.40
N GLU A 192 -11.60 4.97 -6.60
CA GLU A 192 -13.00 5.15 -6.22
C GLU A 192 -13.24 4.62 -4.79
N SER A 193 -12.74 3.42 -4.50
CA SER A 193 -12.88 2.79 -3.18
C SER A 193 -11.82 1.72 -2.93
N VAL A 194 -11.55 1.45 -1.65
CA VAL A 194 -10.74 0.32 -1.20
C VAL A 194 -11.56 -0.53 -0.25
N THR A 195 -11.71 -1.81 -0.58
CA THR A 195 -12.41 -2.79 0.27
C THR A 195 -11.41 -3.81 0.79
N VAL A 196 -11.41 -4.04 2.10
CA VAL A 196 -10.59 -5.08 2.73
C VAL A 196 -11.46 -6.28 3.10
N LEU A 197 -11.14 -7.44 2.50
CA LEU A 197 -11.71 -8.73 2.83
C LEU A 197 -10.81 -9.43 3.86
N LYS A 198 -11.32 -9.63 5.07
CA LYS A 198 -10.51 -10.03 6.23
C LYS A 198 -10.56 -11.52 6.51
N GLY A 199 -11.73 -12.13 6.39
CA GLY A 199 -12.00 -13.51 6.79
C GLY A 199 -11.68 -14.55 5.71
N ALA A 200 -11.34 -15.77 6.13
CA ALA A 200 -11.04 -16.88 5.21
C ALA A 200 -12.23 -17.21 4.28
N SER A 201 -13.47 -17.09 4.73
CA SER A 201 -14.65 -17.31 3.89
C SER A 201 -14.80 -16.27 2.79
N ALA A 202 -14.36 -15.03 3.05
CA ALA A 202 -14.37 -13.93 2.09
C ALA A 202 -13.28 -14.11 1.01
N THR A 203 -12.15 -14.71 1.39
CA THR A 203 -10.93 -14.76 0.57
C THR A 203 -10.75 -16.10 -0.16
N ALA A 204 -11.50 -17.14 0.21
CA ALA A 204 -11.37 -18.50 -0.36
C ALA A 204 -11.40 -18.53 -1.90
N LEU A 205 -12.21 -17.68 -2.55
CA LEU A 205 -12.32 -17.63 -4.01
C LEU A 205 -11.07 -17.09 -4.72
N TYR A 206 -10.21 -16.33 -4.01
CA TYR A 206 -8.95 -15.80 -4.56
C TYR A 206 -7.77 -16.75 -4.45
N GLY A 207 -7.96 -17.89 -3.80
CA GLY A 207 -6.94 -18.92 -3.71
C GLY A 207 -5.93 -18.74 -2.60
N SER A 208 -4.86 -19.53 -2.65
CA SER A 208 -3.81 -19.61 -1.63
C SER A 208 -3.13 -18.26 -1.34
N ARG A 209 -3.06 -17.37 -2.32
CA ARG A 209 -2.47 -16.05 -2.15
C ARG A 209 -3.26 -15.12 -1.23
N ALA A 210 -4.53 -15.42 -1.00
CA ALA A 210 -5.44 -14.63 -0.17
C ALA A 210 -5.52 -15.11 1.29
N ALA A 211 -4.67 -16.03 1.71
CA ALA A 211 -4.65 -16.58 3.07
C ALA A 211 -4.50 -15.50 4.16
N ASN A 212 -3.84 -14.38 3.87
CA ASN A 212 -3.60 -13.27 4.78
C ASN A 212 -4.59 -12.09 4.59
N GLY A 213 -5.70 -12.30 3.88
CA GLY A 213 -6.66 -11.27 3.53
C GLY A 213 -6.43 -10.68 2.13
N VAL A 214 -7.37 -9.85 1.70
CA VAL A 214 -7.35 -9.21 0.37
C VAL A 214 -7.64 -7.72 0.51
N ILE A 215 -6.85 -6.88 -0.16
CA ILE A 215 -7.09 -5.46 -0.34
C ILE A 215 -7.54 -5.24 -1.79
N MET A 216 -8.81 -4.93 -1.95
CA MET A 216 -9.42 -4.70 -3.26
C MET A 216 -9.49 -3.21 -3.53
N ILE A 217 -8.87 -2.79 -4.61
CA ILE A 217 -8.80 -1.40 -5.05
C ILE A 217 -9.65 -1.27 -6.31
N THR A 218 -10.65 -0.41 -6.25
CA THR A 218 -11.49 -0.07 -7.39
C THR A 218 -11.10 1.31 -7.88
N THR A 219 -10.74 1.43 -9.16
CA THR A 219 -10.40 2.72 -9.74
C THR A 219 -11.64 3.45 -10.24
N LYS A 220 -11.55 4.78 -10.33
CA LYS A 220 -12.62 5.66 -10.78
C LYS A 220 -13.10 5.26 -12.17
N LYS A 221 -14.40 5.15 -12.37
CA LYS A 221 -15.05 4.85 -13.66
C LYS A 221 -15.52 6.12 -14.36
N PRO A 222 -15.64 6.10 -15.69
CA PRO A 222 -16.36 7.15 -16.41
C PRO A 222 -17.79 7.26 -15.89
N GLN A 223 -18.29 8.50 -15.76
CA GLN A 223 -19.69 8.75 -15.41
C GLN A 223 -20.52 8.75 -16.70
N GLY A 224 -21.71 8.11 -16.67
CA GLY A 224 -22.60 7.99 -17.82
C GLY A 224 -23.45 9.26 -18.13
N ASP A 225 -23.00 10.43 -17.71
CA ASP A 225 -23.74 11.71 -17.79
C ASP A 225 -23.52 12.48 -19.11
N LYS A 226 -22.76 11.93 -20.05
CA LYS A 226 -22.39 12.52 -21.34
C LYS A 226 -21.62 13.84 -21.24
N LYS A 227 -21.00 14.11 -20.09
CA LYS A 227 -20.19 15.32 -19.86
C LYS A 227 -18.73 14.99 -19.79
N ALA A 228 -17.90 15.76 -20.48
CA ALA A 228 -16.48 15.77 -20.27
C ALA A 228 -16.15 16.59 -19.01
N SER A 229 -15.31 16.04 -18.14
CA SER A 229 -14.79 16.74 -16.97
C SER A 229 -13.27 16.63 -16.90
N ILE A 230 -12.62 17.75 -16.58
CA ILE A 230 -11.19 17.79 -16.27
C ILE A 230 -11.06 18.18 -14.80
N THR A 231 -10.29 17.39 -14.06
CA THR A 231 -10.00 17.65 -12.64
C THR A 231 -8.51 17.79 -12.46
N TYR A 232 -8.09 18.80 -11.70
CA TYR A 232 -6.72 18.95 -11.22
C TYR A 232 -6.72 18.87 -9.70
N ASP A 233 -5.85 18.02 -9.16
CA ASP A 233 -5.59 17.86 -7.73
C ASP A 233 -4.12 18.10 -7.47
N GLY A 234 -3.80 19.03 -6.55
CA GLY A 234 -2.43 19.36 -6.16
C GLY A 234 -2.28 19.38 -4.65
N SER A 235 -1.12 18.96 -4.14
CA SER A 235 -0.77 19.10 -2.73
C SER A 235 0.72 19.30 -2.51
N LEU A 236 1.07 20.06 -1.46
CA LEU A 236 2.43 20.23 -0.96
C LEU A 236 2.45 19.79 0.50
N THR A 237 3.30 18.80 0.81
CA THR A 237 3.45 18.25 2.15
C THR A 237 4.84 18.56 2.68
N PHE A 238 4.91 19.01 3.93
CA PHE A 238 6.16 19.21 4.66
C PHE A 238 6.28 18.11 5.71
N THR A 239 7.45 17.48 5.79
CA THR A 239 7.72 16.37 6.71
C THR A 239 8.92 16.73 7.58
N ASP A 240 8.79 16.59 8.89
CA ASP A 240 9.85 16.78 9.86
C ASP A 240 10.04 15.52 10.71
N VAL A 241 11.21 15.38 11.35
CA VAL A 241 11.53 14.28 12.23
C VAL A 241 10.60 14.27 13.44
N LEU A 242 9.82 13.20 13.58
CA LEU A 242 8.87 13.07 14.68
C LEU A 242 9.57 12.81 16.02
N ARG A 243 10.50 11.85 16.04
CA ARG A 243 11.21 11.42 17.24
C ARG A 243 12.66 11.06 16.93
N VAL A 244 13.53 11.38 17.84
CA VAL A 244 14.92 10.93 17.90
C VAL A 244 15.15 10.20 19.23
N PRO A 245 16.14 9.30 19.32
CA PRO A 245 16.48 8.67 20.59
C PRO A 245 16.81 9.69 21.67
N MET A 246 16.43 9.39 22.90
CA MET A 246 16.93 10.14 24.05
C MET A 246 18.35 9.69 24.36
N THR A 247 19.29 10.62 24.27
CA THR A 247 20.68 10.41 24.67
C THR A 247 20.93 10.98 26.04
N GLN A 248 21.93 10.46 26.76
CA GLN A 248 22.39 11.02 28.01
C GLN A 248 23.04 12.40 27.77
N ASN A 249 23.02 13.27 28.79
CA ASN A 249 23.48 14.65 28.72
C ASN A 249 24.44 15.04 29.84
N LEU A 250 25.04 14.05 30.49
CA LEU A 250 25.93 14.25 31.65
C LEU A 250 27.40 14.05 31.32
N PHE A 251 27.70 13.19 30.36
CA PHE A 251 29.06 12.82 29.98
C PHE A 251 29.30 13.16 28.50
N GLY A 252 30.53 13.54 28.19
CA GLY A 252 30.94 13.96 26.84
C GLY A 252 31.89 12.97 26.19
N GLN A 253 32.60 13.44 25.18
CA GLN A 253 33.50 12.67 24.35
C GLN A 253 34.55 11.91 25.19
N GLY A 254 34.68 10.62 24.87
CA GLY A 254 35.65 9.74 25.53
C GLY A 254 35.12 8.35 25.84
N TRP A 255 35.99 7.49 26.39
CA TRP A 255 35.67 6.13 26.82
C TRP A 255 36.38 5.86 28.18
N GLY A 256 35.63 6.05 29.28
CA GLY A 256 36.20 6.00 30.66
C GLY A 256 36.98 7.26 31.05
N SER A 257 37.74 7.81 30.13
CA SER A 257 38.46 9.09 30.26
C SER A 257 38.19 9.96 29.04
N TRP A 258 38.54 11.23 29.08
CA TRP A 258 38.47 12.09 27.92
C TRP A 258 39.44 11.62 26.82
N SER A 259 38.95 11.63 25.58
CA SER A 259 39.74 11.36 24.39
C SER A 259 39.26 12.26 23.25
N ASN A 260 40.19 12.91 22.56
CA ASN A 260 39.89 13.74 21.40
C ASN A 260 39.47 12.97 20.16
N GLU A 261 39.66 11.65 20.12
CA GLU A 261 39.52 10.76 18.99
C GLU A 261 38.18 9.96 19.03
N GLU A 262 37.58 9.85 20.23
CA GLU A 262 36.41 9.03 20.44
C GLU A 262 35.17 9.58 19.77
N ASN A 263 34.36 8.67 19.24
CA ASN A 263 33.01 8.98 18.78
C ASN A 263 31.94 8.78 19.88
N GLY A 264 32.29 8.11 20.99
CA GLY A 264 31.39 7.83 22.10
C GLY A 264 31.31 8.95 23.13
N SER A 265 30.26 8.88 23.98
CA SER A 265 29.99 9.83 25.07
C SER A 265 30.13 9.18 26.45
N TRP A 266 31.15 8.36 26.63
CA TRP A 266 31.47 7.68 27.89
C TRP A 266 32.75 8.24 28.57
N GLY A 267 33.08 9.49 28.23
CA GLY A 267 34.19 10.23 28.83
C GLY A 267 33.82 10.87 30.16
N PRO A 268 34.53 11.92 30.59
CA PRO A 268 34.27 12.63 31.83
C PRO A 268 32.91 13.33 31.81
N ARG A 269 32.49 13.77 33.00
CA ARG A 269 31.32 14.62 33.16
C ARG A 269 31.57 15.97 32.47
N LEU A 270 30.58 16.41 31.71
CA LEU A 270 30.58 17.71 31.04
C LEU A 270 30.80 18.84 32.06
N ASP A 271 31.81 19.67 31.84
CA ASP A 271 32.24 20.73 32.75
C ASP A 271 32.10 22.15 32.17
N GLY A 272 31.69 22.23 30.88
CA GLY A 272 31.47 23.49 30.17
C GLY A 272 32.74 24.23 29.74
N ARG A 273 33.92 23.68 30.00
CA ARG A 273 35.20 24.28 29.62
C ARG A 273 35.55 24.00 28.18
N GLU A 274 36.43 24.82 27.60
CA GLU A 274 36.98 24.55 26.27
C GLU A 274 37.91 23.35 26.31
N HIS A 275 37.59 22.36 25.43
CA HIS A 275 38.45 21.21 25.18
C HIS A 275 38.75 21.14 23.68
N TRP A 276 39.95 20.69 23.36
CA TRP A 276 40.32 20.40 21.99
C TRP A 276 39.76 19.03 21.57
N TYR A 277 39.54 18.84 20.27
CA TYR A 277 39.03 17.56 19.73
C TYR A 277 39.51 17.35 18.28
N GLY A 278 39.53 16.08 17.83
CA GLY A 278 39.96 15.73 16.49
C GLY A 278 41.43 15.96 16.20
N SER A 279 41.74 16.27 14.95
CA SER A 279 43.11 16.46 14.47
C SER A 279 43.77 17.71 15.08
N THR A 280 45.03 17.55 15.49
CA THR A 280 45.92 18.66 15.90
C THR A 280 46.87 19.10 14.80
N GLY A 281 46.83 18.48 13.63
CA GLY A 281 47.76 18.66 12.53
C GLY A 281 47.17 19.30 11.28
N LEU A 282 46.23 20.24 11.43
CA LEU A 282 45.72 20.99 10.29
C LEU A 282 46.79 21.85 9.64
N SER A 283 46.76 22.03 8.34
CA SER A 283 47.80 22.72 7.55
C SER A 283 48.02 24.17 7.97
N ASN A 284 47.02 24.82 8.56
CA ASN A 284 47.10 26.16 9.10
C ASN A 284 47.59 26.22 10.57
N GLY A 285 47.90 25.09 11.18
CA GLY A 285 48.29 24.98 12.59
C GLY A 285 47.12 25.17 13.57
N GLU A 286 45.88 25.20 13.11
CA GLU A 286 44.70 25.33 13.96
C GLU A 286 44.45 24.07 14.78
N THR A 287 44.11 24.25 16.06
CA THR A 287 43.59 23.19 16.94
C THR A 287 42.13 23.46 17.15
N LEU A 288 41.32 22.45 16.81
CA LEU A 288 39.88 22.56 16.98
C LEU A 288 39.52 22.52 18.47
N THR A 289 38.73 23.50 18.92
CA THR A 289 38.21 23.53 20.30
C THR A 289 36.70 23.62 20.30
N LYS A 290 36.11 23.13 21.38
CA LYS A 290 34.65 23.19 21.61
C LYS A 290 34.38 23.29 23.10
N PRO A 291 33.23 23.90 23.50
CA PRO A 291 32.76 23.76 24.87
C PRO A 291 32.43 22.31 25.18
N PHE A 292 32.96 21.76 26.28
CA PHE A 292 32.64 20.39 26.73
C PHE A 292 31.24 20.38 27.37
N SER A 293 30.25 20.61 26.55
CA SER A 293 28.83 20.81 26.90
C SER A 293 27.91 20.05 25.97
N TYR A 294 26.79 19.53 26.51
CA TYR A 294 25.81 18.81 25.73
C TYR A 294 25.22 19.66 24.60
N VAL A 295 25.25 19.15 23.39
CA VAL A 295 24.59 19.76 22.21
C VAL A 295 23.15 19.24 22.13
N LYS A 296 22.23 20.12 22.53
CA LYS A 296 20.78 19.82 22.49
C LYS A 296 20.32 19.66 21.03
N ASN A 297 19.42 18.68 20.80
CA ASN A 297 18.81 18.39 19.49
C ASN A 297 19.81 17.98 18.38
N ASN A 298 21.03 17.62 18.71
CA ASN A 298 22.11 17.38 17.75
C ASN A 298 21.72 16.41 16.61
N ILE A 299 21.06 15.29 16.95
CA ILE A 299 20.57 14.32 15.96
C ILE A 299 19.41 14.90 15.13
N ARG A 300 18.49 15.65 15.76
CA ARG A 300 17.36 16.27 15.05
C ARG A 300 17.83 17.33 14.05
N ASP A 301 18.79 18.17 14.46
CA ASP A 301 19.29 19.31 13.68
C ASP A 301 20.13 18.87 12.46
N PHE A 302 20.53 17.58 12.42
CA PHE A 302 21.14 16.98 11.24
C PHE A 302 20.14 16.85 10.08
N TYR A 303 18.89 16.49 10.36
CA TYR A 303 17.87 16.30 9.34
C TYR A 303 17.28 17.64 8.87
N GLN A 304 16.74 17.64 7.66
CA GLN A 304 16.05 18.79 7.07
C GLN A 304 14.53 18.58 7.05
N VAL A 305 13.79 19.65 6.77
CA VAL A 305 12.36 19.54 6.47
C VAL A 305 12.21 19.00 5.04
N GLY A 306 11.66 17.80 4.94
CA GLY A 306 11.31 17.19 3.66
C GLY A 306 10.11 17.88 2.99
N LYS A 307 10.12 17.92 1.67
CA LYS A 307 9.05 18.48 0.84
C LYS A 307 8.56 17.43 -0.14
N GLU A 308 7.26 17.24 -0.22
CA GLU A 308 6.63 16.37 -1.21
C GLU A 308 5.60 17.17 -1.99
N TRP A 309 5.75 17.18 -3.30
CA TRP A 309 4.83 17.79 -4.24
C TRP A 309 4.09 16.70 -5.00
N ASN A 310 2.76 16.71 -4.90
CA ASN A 310 1.88 15.77 -5.60
C ASN A 310 0.96 16.55 -6.54
N ASN A 311 0.90 16.15 -7.81
CA ASN A 311 0.06 16.75 -8.84
C ASN A 311 -0.67 15.63 -9.59
N ASN A 312 -1.96 15.83 -9.84
CA ASN A 312 -2.76 14.91 -10.63
C ASN A 312 -3.70 15.67 -11.56
N VAL A 313 -3.75 15.24 -12.82
CA VAL A 313 -4.73 15.72 -13.80
C VAL A 313 -5.52 14.53 -14.31
N SER A 314 -6.84 14.60 -14.28
CA SER A 314 -7.70 13.55 -14.82
C SER A 314 -8.73 14.11 -15.78
N LEU A 315 -8.95 13.40 -16.89
CA LEU A 315 -9.98 13.64 -17.89
C LEU A 315 -10.99 12.49 -17.83
N ARG A 316 -12.27 12.79 -17.75
CA ARG A 316 -13.36 11.80 -17.82
C ARG A 316 -14.36 12.18 -18.88
N TYR A 317 -14.82 11.16 -19.59
CA TYR A 317 -15.98 11.24 -20.47
C TYR A 317 -16.68 9.89 -20.50
N GLY A 318 -18.01 9.88 -20.58
CA GLY A 318 -18.73 8.63 -20.76
C GLY A 318 -20.22 8.81 -20.95
N ASP A 319 -20.82 7.84 -21.61
CA ASP A 319 -22.25 7.62 -21.69
C ASP A 319 -22.59 6.17 -21.31
N GLU A 320 -23.81 5.70 -21.53
CA GLU A 320 -24.22 4.32 -21.23
C GLU A 320 -23.49 3.27 -22.08
N LYS A 321 -23.01 3.64 -23.26
CA LYS A 321 -22.40 2.72 -24.23
C LYS A 321 -20.87 2.71 -24.13
N VAL A 322 -20.26 3.88 -24.01
CA VAL A 322 -18.80 4.01 -23.99
C VAL A 322 -18.36 5.02 -22.94
N GLY A 323 -17.21 4.78 -22.35
CA GLY A 323 -16.61 5.73 -21.41
C GLY A 323 -15.13 5.56 -21.31
N ILE A 324 -14.44 6.67 -21.00
CA ILE A 324 -13.01 6.74 -20.82
C ILE A 324 -12.64 7.64 -19.64
N VAL A 325 -11.64 7.22 -18.86
CA VAL A 325 -10.91 8.04 -17.90
C VAL A 325 -9.43 7.96 -18.26
N ALA A 326 -8.78 9.10 -18.36
CA ALA A 326 -7.32 9.18 -18.52
C ALA A 326 -6.79 10.09 -17.42
N SER A 327 -5.72 9.70 -16.74
CA SER A 327 -5.09 10.51 -15.72
C SER A 327 -3.56 10.50 -15.85
N TYR A 328 -2.96 11.59 -15.39
CA TYR A 328 -1.51 11.71 -15.19
C TYR A 328 -1.25 12.23 -13.80
N GLY A 329 -0.46 11.48 -13.02
CA GLY A 329 -0.03 11.83 -11.67
C GLY A 329 1.49 11.95 -11.58
N ASN A 330 1.96 12.95 -10.85
CA ASN A 330 3.37 13.17 -10.55
C ASN A 330 3.56 13.36 -9.06
N VAL A 331 4.51 12.63 -8.45
CA VAL A 331 4.95 12.84 -7.07
C VAL A 331 6.45 13.08 -7.07
N SER A 332 6.88 14.15 -6.41
CA SER A 332 8.30 14.51 -6.25
C SER A 332 8.57 14.83 -4.79
N SER A 333 9.59 14.18 -4.20
CA SER A 333 10.00 14.40 -2.81
C SER A 333 11.51 14.39 -2.68
N ASN A 334 12.05 15.25 -1.79
CA ASN A 334 13.47 15.25 -1.44
C ASN A 334 13.79 14.61 -0.08
N GLY A 335 12.75 14.13 0.64
CA GLY A 335 12.92 13.50 1.95
C GLY A 335 13.46 14.43 3.05
N ILE A 336 13.73 13.82 4.22
CA ILE A 336 14.24 14.54 5.40
C ILE A 336 15.78 14.46 5.54
N THR A 337 16.44 13.59 4.77
CA THR A 337 17.90 13.48 4.76
C THR A 337 18.52 14.69 4.07
N PRO A 338 19.56 15.34 4.66
CA PRO A 338 20.15 16.54 4.06
C PRO A 338 20.74 16.27 2.67
N ASN A 339 21.03 17.33 1.93
CA ASN A 339 21.66 17.30 0.60
C ASN A 339 20.88 16.44 -0.43
N ASP A 340 19.56 16.38 -0.32
CA ASP A 340 18.71 15.54 -1.19
C ASP A 340 19.15 14.05 -1.19
N GLY A 341 19.60 13.57 -0.02
CA GLY A 341 20.04 12.19 0.18
C GLY A 341 18.96 11.16 -0.14
N ASP A 342 17.69 11.52 0.04
CA ASP A 342 16.52 10.66 -0.23
C ASP A 342 15.57 11.30 -1.23
N THR A 343 15.84 11.15 -2.51
CA THR A 343 14.93 11.65 -3.55
C THR A 343 13.96 10.57 -4.04
N TYR A 344 12.76 11.01 -4.37
CA TYR A 344 11.70 10.17 -4.95
C TYR A 344 10.95 10.92 -6.03
N HIS A 345 10.90 10.34 -7.22
CA HIS A 345 10.12 10.84 -8.36
C HIS A 345 9.29 9.72 -8.92
N ARG A 346 7.97 9.92 -9.01
CA ARG A 346 7.05 8.97 -9.62
C ARG A 346 6.15 9.68 -10.61
N ASN A 347 6.07 9.14 -11.81
CA ASN A 347 5.11 9.53 -12.83
C ASN A 347 4.19 8.34 -13.09
N THR A 348 2.90 8.56 -13.02
CA THR A 348 1.86 7.54 -13.24
C THR A 348 0.96 8.01 -14.38
N PHE A 349 0.75 7.16 -15.37
CA PHE A 349 -0.23 7.35 -16.42
C PHE A 349 -1.26 6.23 -16.35
N SER A 350 -2.55 6.59 -16.23
CA SER A 350 -3.65 5.64 -16.13
C SER A 350 -4.66 5.86 -17.24
N LEU A 351 -5.12 4.77 -17.82
CA LEU A 351 -6.19 4.75 -18.80
C LEU A 351 -7.21 3.69 -18.41
N ARG A 352 -8.48 4.05 -18.33
CA ARG A 352 -9.56 3.12 -18.10
C ARG A 352 -10.70 3.40 -19.08
N GLY A 353 -11.29 2.33 -19.62
CA GLY A 353 -12.40 2.45 -20.56
C GLY A 353 -13.37 1.31 -20.47
N TYR A 354 -14.61 1.56 -20.87
CA TYR A 354 -15.58 0.53 -21.08
C TYR A 354 -16.36 0.75 -22.39
N ALA A 355 -16.87 -0.35 -22.95
CA ALA A 355 -17.80 -0.32 -24.06
C ALA A 355 -18.89 -1.38 -23.84
N ASN A 356 -20.17 -0.97 -24.01
CA ASN A 356 -21.34 -1.83 -23.90
C ASN A 356 -22.06 -1.85 -25.26
N ILE A 357 -22.03 -3.00 -25.93
CA ILE A 357 -22.65 -3.21 -27.25
C ILE A 357 -23.58 -4.39 -27.13
N ASP A 358 -24.88 -4.11 -27.02
CA ASP A 358 -25.92 -5.10 -26.80
C ASP A 358 -25.63 -6.06 -25.63
N ARG A 359 -25.25 -7.31 -25.94
CA ARG A 359 -24.93 -8.35 -24.98
C ARG A 359 -23.42 -8.43 -24.67
N PHE A 360 -22.59 -7.68 -25.40
CA PHE A 360 -21.15 -7.64 -25.18
C PHE A 360 -20.75 -6.46 -24.32
N HIS A 361 -19.88 -6.71 -23.35
CA HIS A 361 -19.32 -5.69 -22.48
C HIS A 361 -17.81 -5.84 -22.45
N LEU A 362 -17.12 -4.74 -22.65
CA LEU A 362 -15.68 -4.59 -22.53
C LEU A 362 -15.39 -3.67 -21.33
N ASP A 363 -14.50 -4.05 -20.44
CA ASP A 363 -13.90 -3.18 -19.40
C ASP A 363 -12.39 -3.37 -19.44
N MET A 364 -11.65 -2.29 -19.63
CA MET A 364 -10.19 -2.30 -19.72
C MET A 364 -9.56 -1.26 -18.81
N SER A 365 -8.40 -1.58 -18.25
CA SER A 365 -7.52 -0.63 -17.56
C SER A 365 -6.07 -0.88 -17.96
N LEU A 366 -5.30 0.20 -18.06
CA LEU A 366 -3.87 0.18 -18.34
C LEU A 366 -3.21 1.27 -17.50
N ASN A 367 -2.18 0.89 -16.77
CA ASN A 367 -1.40 1.81 -15.95
C ASN A 367 0.07 1.66 -16.30
N TYR A 368 0.75 2.77 -16.48
CA TYR A 368 2.19 2.85 -16.63
C TYR A 368 2.77 3.71 -15.50
N VAL A 369 3.80 3.21 -14.85
CA VAL A 369 4.50 3.90 -13.76
C VAL A 369 5.99 3.95 -14.05
N ARG A 370 6.57 5.13 -13.91
CA ARG A 370 8.01 5.35 -13.92
C ARG A 370 8.43 5.91 -12.57
N LYS A 371 9.38 5.23 -11.91
CA LYS A 371 10.00 5.73 -10.67
C LYS A 371 11.51 5.90 -10.83
N ASP A 372 12.00 6.95 -10.21
CA ASP A 372 13.41 7.22 -10.04
C ASP A 372 13.64 7.58 -8.56
N MET A 373 14.55 6.88 -7.89
CA MET A 373 14.81 7.05 -6.46
C MET A 373 16.30 7.06 -6.19
N ARG A 374 16.70 7.90 -5.24
CA ARG A 374 18.00 7.83 -4.58
C ARG A 374 17.76 7.67 -3.08
N ARG A 375 18.51 6.78 -2.45
CA ARG A 375 18.51 6.55 -1.00
C ARG A 375 19.94 6.59 -0.49
N SER A 376 20.24 7.51 0.40
CA SER A 376 21.47 7.49 1.13
C SER A 376 21.50 6.29 2.09
N ARG A 377 22.70 5.93 2.56
CA ARG A 377 22.84 4.99 3.66
C ARG A 377 22.08 5.52 4.88
N ASP A 378 21.51 4.61 5.68
CA ASP A 378 20.87 4.99 6.93
C ASP A 378 21.91 5.59 7.91
N MET A 379 21.68 6.86 8.27
CA MET A 379 22.56 7.63 9.15
C MET A 379 22.27 7.42 10.65
N TYR A 380 21.23 6.63 11.00
CA TYR A 380 20.79 6.48 12.38
C TYR A 380 21.94 6.06 13.34
N MET A 381 22.68 5.02 12.98
CA MET A 381 23.76 4.51 13.80
C MET A 381 24.95 5.47 13.86
N GLU A 382 25.27 6.11 12.76
CA GLU A 382 26.36 7.10 12.68
C GLU A 382 26.09 8.30 13.59
N LEU A 383 24.85 8.79 13.58
CA LEU A 383 24.43 9.91 14.43
C LEU A 383 24.31 9.51 15.91
N LEU A 384 23.87 8.26 16.17
CA LEU A 384 23.75 7.77 17.54
C LEU A 384 25.10 7.54 18.22
N GLN A 385 26.12 7.14 17.44
CA GLN A 385 27.50 6.95 17.91
C GLN A 385 28.26 8.27 18.07
N GLY A 386 27.78 9.37 17.51
CA GLY A 386 28.44 10.66 17.62
C GLY A 386 28.52 11.18 19.07
N ALA A 387 29.65 11.81 19.44
CA ALA A 387 29.84 12.37 20.76
C ALA A 387 28.79 13.46 21.07
N SER A 388 28.22 13.45 22.27
CA SER A 388 27.11 14.31 22.70
C SER A 388 27.47 15.80 22.78
N ASP A 389 28.72 16.13 22.80
CA ASP A 389 29.30 17.48 22.88
C ASP A 389 29.93 17.95 21.55
N VAL A 390 29.83 17.12 20.47
CA VAL A 390 30.28 17.46 19.12
C VAL A 390 29.07 17.78 18.24
N ARG A 391 29.03 19.00 17.69
CA ARG A 391 27.89 19.46 16.89
C ARG A 391 27.96 18.97 15.45
N PHE A 392 26.99 18.16 15.00
CA PHE A 392 26.96 17.64 13.63
C PHE A 392 26.85 18.73 12.58
N THR A 393 26.06 19.78 12.81
CA THR A 393 25.85 20.85 11.81
C THR A 393 27.13 21.61 11.44
N ASP A 394 28.16 21.60 12.31
CA ASP A 394 29.44 22.24 12.03
C ASP A 394 30.30 21.44 11.02
N MET A 395 29.89 20.19 10.74
CA MET A 395 30.55 19.28 9.82
C MET A 395 29.92 19.24 8.44
N LYS A 396 28.91 20.09 8.19
CA LYS A 396 28.12 20.09 6.95
C LYS A 396 28.97 20.30 5.70
N ASP A 397 29.95 21.18 5.77
CA ASP A 397 30.94 21.33 4.71
C ASP A 397 32.12 20.38 4.95
N TYR A 398 31.98 19.18 4.37
CA TYR A 398 32.99 18.14 4.46
C TYR A 398 34.18 18.33 3.49
N ASN A 399 34.21 19.41 2.70
CA ASN A 399 35.35 19.79 1.89
C ASN A 399 36.36 20.63 2.68
N LEU A 400 35.95 21.19 3.80
CA LEU A 400 36.88 21.85 4.71
C LEU A 400 37.87 20.84 5.26
N GLU A 401 39.17 21.23 5.36
CA GLU A 401 40.24 20.37 5.83
C GLU A 401 39.90 19.66 7.13
N ARG A 402 39.31 20.36 8.10
CA ARG A 402 38.95 19.84 9.43
C ARG A 402 37.78 18.82 9.41
N ASN A 403 36.99 18.74 8.34
CA ASN A 403 35.82 17.92 8.24
C ASN A 403 35.93 16.83 7.16
N ASN A 404 37.01 16.87 6.37
CA ASN A 404 37.23 15.97 5.26
C ASN A 404 37.56 14.54 5.71
N VAL A 405 37.70 13.62 4.78
CA VAL A 405 37.99 12.22 5.07
C VAL A 405 39.32 12.01 5.75
N ASP A 406 40.29 12.92 5.56
CA ASP A 406 41.65 12.83 6.15
C ASP A 406 41.71 13.30 7.62
N ASN A 407 40.81 14.22 8.01
CA ASN A 407 40.91 14.93 9.30
C ASN A 407 39.61 14.94 10.11
N TYR A 408 38.63 14.12 9.74
CA TYR A 408 37.39 13.99 10.52
C TYR A 408 37.72 13.68 12.01
N TYR A 409 36.96 14.29 12.93
CA TYR A 409 37.34 14.38 14.35
C TYR A 409 37.55 13.03 15.07
N THR A 410 36.97 11.94 14.57
CA THR A 410 37.10 10.60 15.17
C THR A 410 37.71 9.61 14.20
N LEU A 411 38.46 8.65 14.70
CA LEU A 411 39.04 7.55 13.91
C LEU A 411 37.99 6.44 13.63
N TYR A 412 36.88 6.41 14.33
CA TYR A 412 35.90 5.30 14.36
C TYR A 412 34.66 5.52 13.49
N ALA A 413 34.51 6.69 12.89
CA ALA A 413 33.39 7.03 12.04
C ALA A 413 33.80 7.96 10.89
N THR A 414 32.92 8.08 9.90
CA THR A 414 33.07 9.01 8.77
C THR A 414 32.09 10.16 8.93
N ASN A 415 32.43 11.35 8.39
CA ASN A 415 31.53 12.51 8.41
C ASN A 415 30.14 12.15 7.84
N PRO A 416 29.05 12.32 8.60
CA PRO A 416 27.72 11.90 8.18
C PRO A 416 27.21 12.63 6.94
N TYR A 417 27.60 13.88 6.70
CA TYR A 417 27.22 14.60 5.47
C TYR A 417 27.99 14.07 4.25
N TYR A 418 29.27 13.72 4.41
CA TYR A 418 30.03 13.02 3.36
C TYR A 418 29.36 11.67 3.02
N MET A 419 28.92 10.94 4.05
CA MET A 419 28.24 9.66 3.84
C MET A 419 26.91 9.80 3.10
N VAL A 420 26.11 10.81 3.44
CA VAL A 420 24.83 11.08 2.71
C VAL A 420 25.07 11.26 1.21
N ASP A 421 26.14 11.96 0.85
CA ASP A 421 26.41 12.28 -0.55
C ASP A 421 27.05 11.15 -1.33
N ASN A 422 27.87 10.32 -0.65
CA ASN A 422 28.75 9.35 -1.31
C ASN A 422 28.36 7.88 -1.08
N TYR A 423 27.55 7.55 -0.03
CA TYR A 423 27.08 6.20 0.25
C TYR A 423 25.59 6.13 -0.05
N TYR A 424 25.23 5.70 -1.24
CA TYR A 424 23.84 5.69 -1.67
C TYR A 424 23.50 4.54 -2.62
N SER A 425 22.22 4.30 -2.73
CA SER A 425 21.65 3.38 -3.71
C SER A 425 20.66 4.11 -4.60
N THR A 426 20.61 3.72 -5.88
CA THR A 426 19.63 4.22 -6.84
C THR A 426 18.71 3.10 -7.28
N TYR A 427 17.48 3.48 -7.60
CA TYR A 427 16.46 2.61 -8.14
C TYR A 427 15.72 3.32 -9.27
N GLN A 428 15.56 2.62 -10.38
CA GLN A 428 14.75 3.06 -11.52
C GLN A 428 13.85 1.93 -11.97
N ASP A 429 12.57 2.17 -12.19
CA ASP A 429 11.69 1.18 -12.79
C ASP A 429 10.76 1.75 -13.86
N ASP A 430 10.36 0.84 -14.73
CA ASP A 430 9.25 0.97 -15.66
C ASP A 430 8.28 -0.17 -15.38
N ARG A 431 7.05 0.14 -14.96
CA ARG A 431 6.01 -0.83 -14.65
C ARG A 431 4.78 -0.60 -15.50
N ILE A 432 4.24 -1.68 -16.06
CA ILE A 432 2.97 -1.69 -16.77
C ILE A 432 2.08 -2.72 -16.10
N TYR A 433 0.86 -2.32 -15.68
CA TYR A 433 -0.13 -3.25 -15.15
C TYR A 433 -1.53 -2.86 -15.59
N GLY A 434 -2.42 -3.86 -15.69
CA GLY A 434 -3.77 -3.60 -16.11
C GLY A 434 -4.57 -4.86 -16.39
N LYS A 435 -5.79 -4.66 -16.91
CA LYS A 435 -6.70 -5.74 -17.27
C LYS A 435 -7.40 -5.50 -18.59
N LEU A 436 -7.84 -6.61 -19.18
CA LEU A 436 -8.85 -6.69 -20.23
C LEU A 436 -9.93 -7.67 -19.76
N GLU A 437 -11.17 -7.22 -19.67
CA GLU A 437 -12.33 -8.04 -19.33
C GLU A 437 -13.35 -7.97 -20.45
N LEU A 438 -13.72 -9.12 -20.96
CA LEU A 438 -14.77 -9.30 -21.93
C LEU A 438 -15.90 -10.10 -21.29
N SER A 439 -17.12 -9.62 -21.37
CA SER A 439 -18.25 -10.41 -20.89
C SER A 439 -19.39 -10.43 -21.91
N TYR A 440 -20.14 -11.51 -21.89
CA TYR A 440 -21.26 -11.76 -22.79
C TYR A 440 -22.47 -12.26 -22.01
N ASP A 441 -23.61 -11.58 -22.18
CA ASP A 441 -24.89 -11.97 -21.60
C ASP A 441 -25.51 -13.07 -22.48
N ILE A 442 -25.34 -14.33 -22.06
CA ILE A 442 -25.93 -15.49 -22.75
C ILE A 442 -27.47 -15.38 -22.69
N THR A 443 -27.99 -15.10 -21.50
CA THR A 443 -29.37 -14.78 -21.23
C THR A 443 -29.44 -13.57 -20.28
N LYS A 444 -30.61 -13.09 -19.93
CA LYS A 444 -30.79 -12.06 -18.89
C LYS A 444 -30.23 -12.49 -17.50
N ASP A 445 -30.17 -13.78 -17.25
CA ASP A 445 -29.80 -14.37 -15.96
C ASP A 445 -28.40 -15.01 -15.97
N ILE A 446 -27.82 -15.28 -17.14
CA ILE A 446 -26.56 -16.02 -17.28
C ILE A 446 -25.55 -15.18 -18.09
N LYS A 447 -24.37 -15.00 -17.53
CA LYS A 447 -23.25 -14.25 -18.11
C LYS A 447 -21.97 -15.08 -18.09
N VAL A 448 -21.19 -15.04 -19.16
CA VAL A 448 -19.81 -15.51 -19.20
C VAL A 448 -18.87 -14.32 -19.17
N ILE A 449 -17.76 -14.43 -18.41
CA ILE A 449 -16.77 -13.37 -18.21
C ILE A 449 -15.40 -13.97 -18.44
N GLY A 450 -14.67 -13.46 -19.42
CA GLY A 450 -13.25 -13.71 -19.64
C GLY A 450 -12.43 -12.51 -19.16
N ARG A 451 -11.48 -12.74 -18.25
CA ARG A 451 -10.60 -11.69 -17.73
C ARG A 451 -9.16 -12.08 -17.93
N PHE A 452 -8.39 -11.16 -18.43
CA PHE A 452 -6.93 -11.25 -18.55
C PHE A 452 -6.30 -10.05 -17.87
N GLY A 453 -5.33 -10.28 -17.00
CA GLY A 453 -4.58 -9.27 -16.31
C GLY A 453 -3.09 -9.50 -16.41
N GLY A 454 -2.33 -8.43 -16.39
CA GLY A 454 -0.87 -8.45 -16.40
C GLY A 454 -0.28 -7.39 -15.48
N ASP A 455 0.88 -7.70 -14.93
CA ASP A 455 1.71 -6.78 -14.16
C ASP A 455 3.17 -7.10 -14.45
N TYR A 456 3.85 -6.17 -15.09
CA TYR A 456 5.24 -6.33 -15.50
C TYR A 456 6.06 -5.13 -15.07
N THR A 457 7.15 -5.41 -14.35
CA THR A 457 8.10 -4.41 -13.87
C THR A 457 9.50 -4.76 -14.34
N ASN A 458 10.16 -3.81 -14.99
CA ASN A 458 11.58 -3.86 -15.31
C ASN A 458 12.29 -2.79 -14.47
N TYR A 459 13.29 -3.19 -13.67
CA TYR A 459 13.96 -2.24 -12.81
C TYR A 459 15.48 -2.45 -12.75
N LYS A 460 16.16 -1.38 -12.40
CA LYS A 460 17.60 -1.31 -12.23
C LYS A 460 17.90 -0.79 -10.84
N THR A 461 18.87 -1.43 -10.17
CA THR A 461 19.43 -0.96 -8.91
C THR A 461 20.93 -0.79 -9.01
N GLU A 462 21.46 0.25 -8.39
CA GLU A 462 22.90 0.44 -8.20
C GLU A 462 23.13 0.82 -6.73
N ARG A 463 24.19 0.27 -6.12
CA ARG A 463 24.67 0.66 -4.78
C ARG A 463 26.11 1.10 -4.90
N ILE A 464 26.42 2.22 -4.29
CA ILE A 464 27.69 2.90 -4.37
C ILE A 464 28.17 3.17 -2.95
N GLU A 465 29.39 2.70 -2.64
CA GLU A 465 30.16 3.09 -1.46
C GLU A 465 31.56 3.45 -1.95
N PRO A 466 32.08 4.64 -1.66
CA PRO A 466 33.31 5.10 -2.26
C PRO A 466 34.52 4.35 -1.68
N ARG A 467 35.53 4.11 -2.51
CA ARG A 467 36.88 3.83 -2.02
C ARG A 467 37.44 5.10 -1.42
N ILE A 468 37.87 5.02 -0.17
CA ILE A 468 38.53 6.12 0.54
C ILE A 468 40.00 5.79 0.70
N ILE A 469 40.85 6.67 0.19
CA ILE A 469 42.30 6.63 0.38
C ILE A 469 42.69 7.89 1.15
N TYR A 470 43.20 7.71 2.36
CA TYR A 470 43.71 8.81 3.19
C TYR A 470 45.03 9.31 2.63
N THR A 471 45.27 10.60 2.72
CA THR A 471 46.57 11.20 2.44
C THR A 471 47.61 10.69 3.45
N GLU A 472 48.76 10.27 2.95
CA GLU A 472 49.88 9.81 3.82
C GLU A 472 50.24 10.91 4.80
N GLY A 473 50.38 10.56 6.07
CA GLY A 473 50.68 11.50 7.16
C GLY A 473 49.45 12.25 7.69
N SER A 474 48.26 12.08 7.10
CA SER A 474 47.04 12.67 7.64
C SER A 474 46.63 12.07 9.00
N TYR A 475 45.75 12.76 9.72
CA TYR A 475 45.25 12.32 11.02
C TYR A 475 44.62 10.92 10.94
N GLN A 476 43.77 10.66 9.94
CA GLN A 476 43.14 9.36 9.77
C GLN A 476 44.11 8.27 9.35
N ALA A 477 45.09 8.57 8.47
CA ALA A 477 46.09 7.60 8.05
C ALA A 477 46.99 7.18 9.23
N ASN A 478 47.45 8.13 10.03
CA ASN A 478 48.30 7.89 11.18
C ASN A 478 47.55 7.15 12.31
N GLY A 479 46.30 7.58 12.62
CA GLY A 479 45.51 6.99 13.69
C GLY A 479 45.04 5.56 13.37
N ASN A 480 44.70 5.27 12.15
CA ASN A 480 44.29 3.93 11.70
C ASN A 480 45.46 3.03 11.28
N GLY A 481 46.71 3.57 11.17
CA GLY A 481 47.85 2.81 10.72
C GLY A 481 47.79 2.31 9.27
N THR A 482 46.94 2.94 8.46
CA THR A 482 46.74 2.59 7.05
C THR A 482 46.22 3.80 6.25
N THR A 483 46.62 3.88 4.99
CA THR A 483 46.08 4.87 4.07
C THR A 483 44.76 4.42 3.39
N VAL A 484 44.28 3.20 3.63
CA VAL A 484 43.01 2.72 3.07
C VAL A 484 41.92 2.80 4.13
N GLY A 485 41.06 3.81 4.02
CA GLY A 485 39.91 4.03 4.92
C GLY A 485 38.69 3.19 4.56
N ASN A 486 38.43 3.01 3.28
CA ASN A 486 37.36 2.12 2.78
C ASN A 486 37.78 1.51 1.46
N GLN A 487 37.58 0.20 1.30
CA GLN A 487 37.91 -0.51 0.06
C GLN A 487 36.92 -0.15 -1.09
N GLY A 488 35.78 0.43 -0.76
CA GLY A 488 34.70 0.73 -1.71
C GLY A 488 33.84 -0.48 -2.04
N TYR A 489 32.64 -0.20 -2.50
CA TYR A 489 31.68 -1.19 -2.97
C TYR A 489 30.88 -0.63 -4.15
N TYR A 490 30.70 -1.42 -5.19
CA TYR A 490 29.81 -1.09 -6.28
C TYR A 490 29.00 -2.31 -6.70
N SER A 491 27.69 -2.14 -6.84
CA SER A 491 26.85 -3.18 -7.43
C SER A 491 25.87 -2.61 -8.46
N LYS A 492 25.54 -3.44 -9.43
CA LYS A 492 24.58 -3.09 -10.48
C LYS A 492 23.79 -4.32 -10.89
N TYR A 493 22.44 -4.21 -10.76
CA TYR A 493 21.51 -5.28 -11.12
C TYR A 493 20.44 -4.76 -12.06
N ARG A 494 20.03 -5.62 -13.00
CA ARG A 494 18.81 -5.47 -13.80
C ARG A 494 17.89 -6.63 -13.50
N SER A 495 16.65 -6.32 -13.16
CA SER A 495 15.68 -7.32 -12.73
C SER A 495 14.35 -7.10 -13.42
N GLN A 496 13.67 -8.21 -13.69
CA GLN A 496 12.33 -8.22 -14.28
C GLN A 496 11.40 -9.05 -13.39
N ARG A 497 10.21 -8.51 -13.15
CA ARG A 497 9.12 -9.24 -12.48
C ARG A 497 7.92 -9.23 -13.38
N GLY A 498 7.36 -10.41 -13.63
CA GLY A 498 6.17 -10.57 -14.44
C GLY A 498 5.09 -11.34 -13.68
N GLN A 499 3.85 -10.92 -13.83
CA GLN A 499 2.68 -11.63 -13.37
C GLN A 499 1.61 -11.62 -14.46
N ILE A 500 1.00 -12.77 -14.71
CA ILE A 500 -0.15 -12.93 -15.60
C ILE A 500 -1.25 -13.62 -14.78
N ASP A 501 -2.45 -13.12 -14.90
CA ASP A 501 -3.66 -13.70 -14.32
C ASP A 501 -4.74 -13.83 -15.41
N ALA A 502 -5.29 -15.02 -15.58
CA ALA A 502 -6.36 -15.28 -16.53
C ALA A 502 -7.51 -16.01 -15.81
N SER A 503 -8.73 -15.56 -16.04
CA SER A 503 -9.92 -16.15 -15.43
C SER A 503 -11.04 -16.30 -16.45
N LEU A 504 -11.76 -17.41 -16.36
CA LEU A 504 -13.01 -17.63 -17.08
C LEU A 504 -14.10 -17.94 -16.06
N LEU A 505 -15.15 -17.13 -16.03
CA LEU A 505 -16.25 -17.25 -15.07
C LEU A 505 -17.58 -17.42 -15.81
N LEU A 506 -18.40 -18.34 -15.34
CA LEU A 506 -19.80 -18.46 -15.70
C LEU A 506 -20.63 -18.09 -14.48
N THR A 507 -21.43 -17.05 -14.57
CA THR A 507 -22.27 -16.54 -13.48
C THR A 507 -23.73 -16.58 -13.87
N GLY A 508 -24.59 -16.91 -12.91
CA GLY A 508 -26.02 -16.87 -13.10
C GLY A 508 -26.74 -16.42 -11.83
N ASN A 509 -27.82 -15.64 -11.99
CA ASN A 509 -28.67 -15.20 -10.89
C ASN A 509 -30.12 -15.28 -11.32
N HIS A 510 -30.98 -15.90 -10.49
CA HIS A 510 -32.39 -16.01 -10.75
C HIS A 510 -33.18 -15.92 -9.45
N THR A 511 -34.43 -15.38 -9.55
CA THR A 511 -35.37 -15.25 -8.41
C THR A 511 -36.60 -16.11 -8.66
N PHE A 512 -36.88 -17.02 -7.71
CA PHE A 512 -38.02 -17.93 -7.72
C PHE A 512 -38.97 -17.59 -6.56
N GLY A 513 -39.94 -16.74 -6.78
CA GLY A 513 -40.84 -16.29 -5.71
C GLY A 513 -40.06 -15.62 -4.57
N ASP A 514 -40.09 -16.23 -3.37
CA ASP A 514 -39.40 -15.74 -2.18
C ASP A 514 -37.91 -16.08 -2.13
N PHE A 515 -37.37 -16.87 -3.06
CA PHE A 515 -36.00 -17.33 -3.09
C PHE A 515 -35.23 -16.68 -4.22
N SER A 516 -34.02 -16.21 -3.92
CA SER A 516 -33.02 -15.83 -4.89
C SER A 516 -31.87 -16.83 -4.90
N VAL A 517 -31.38 -17.21 -6.09
CA VAL A 517 -30.29 -18.14 -6.28
C VAL A 517 -29.24 -17.50 -7.19
N GLY A 518 -28.02 -17.36 -6.68
CA GLY A 518 -26.85 -16.99 -7.46
C GLY A 518 -25.88 -18.15 -7.54
N ALA A 519 -25.26 -18.36 -8.70
CA ALA A 519 -24.22 -19.36 -8.87
C ALA A 519 -23.06 -18.80 -9.70
N THR A 520 -21.85 -19.17 -9.35
CA THR A 520 -20.62 -18.85 -10.11
C THR A 520 -19.76 -20.10 -10.20
N LEU A 521 -19.34 -20.45 -11.41
CA LEU A 521 -18.32 -21.45 -11.68
C LEU A 521 -17.14 -20.75 -12.37
N GLY A 522 -15.90 -21.03 -11.96
CA GLY A 522 -14.75 -20.34 -12.49
C GLY A 522 -13.51 -21.18 -12.58
N TRP A 523 -12.67 -20.83 -13.56
CA TRP A 523 -11.32 -21.31 -13.72
C TRP A 523 -10.37 -20.11 -13.67
N ASN A 524 -9.21 -20.28 -13.03
CA ASN A 524 -8.21 -19.24 -12.89
C ASN A 524 -6.80 -19.80 -13.10
N LEU A 525 -5.97 -19.09 -13.81
CA LEU A 525 -4.53 -19.32 -13.96
C LEU A 525 -3.78 -18.06 -13.47
N ASN A 526 -2.81 -18.28 -12.58
CA ASN A 526 -1.85 -17.25 -12.21
C ASN A 526 -0.43 -17.75 -12.46
N GLN A 527 0.37 -16.99 -13.18
CA GLN A 527 1.79 -17.25 -13.36
C GLN A 527 2.59 -16.03 -12.91
N ARG A 528 3.64 -16.25 -12.13
CA ARG A 528 4.63 -15.26 -11.73
C ARG A 528 6.01 -15.70 -12.15
N ASN A 529 6.83 -14.76 -12.58
CA ASN A 529 8.23 -14.99 -12.90
C ASN A 529 9.09 -13.84 -12.39
N TYR A 530 10.33 -14.16 -12.13
CA TYR A 530 11.38 -13.23 -11.75
C TYR A 530 12.64 -13.61 -12.48
N ASP A 531 13.37 -12.61 -12.95
CA ASP A 531 14.67 -12.76 -13.56
C ASP A 531 15.55 -11.59 -13.12
N THR A 532 16.78 -11.86 -12.73
CA THR A 532 17.77 -10.85 -12.37
C THR A 532 19.14 -11.25 -12.86
N VAL A 533 19.89 -10.27 -13.32
CA VAL A 533 21.29 -10.40 -13.68
C VAL A 533 22.04 -9.15 -13.23
N GLY A 534 23.21 -9.35 -12.69
CA GLY A 534 24.06 -8.26 -12.27
C GLY A 534 25.35 -8.74 -11.63
N GLY A 535 25.99 -7.85 -10.90
CA GLY A 535 27.23 -8.16 -10.20
C GLY A 535 27.59 -7.08 -9.19
N TYR A 536 28.63 -7.37 -8.43
CA TYR A 536 29.16 -6.46 -7.46
C TYR A 536 30.67 -6.62 -7.28
N ASN A 537 31.30 -5.56 -6.84
CA ASN A 537 32.70 -5.50 -6.42
C ASN A 537 32.77 -5.06 -4.97
N GLU A 538 33.53 -5.78 -4.15
CA GLU A 538 33.77 -5.45 -2.73
C GLU A 538 35.02 -4.61 -2.52
N GLN A 539 35.87 -4.49 -3.53
CA GLN A 539 37.12 -3.72 -3.50
C GLN A 539 37.31 -3.00 -4.84
N LEU A 540 37.20 -1.70 -4.82
CA LEU A 540 37.42 -0.87 -6.00
C LEU A 540 38.90 -0.52 -6.13
N GLU A 541 39.44 -0.40 -7.34
CA GLU A 541 40.82 -0.01 -7.59
C GLU A 541 40.97 1.53 -7.65
N ILE A 542 40.09 2.18 -8.38
CA ILE A 542 40.12 3.62 -8.66
C ILE A 542 39.01 4.33 -7.89
N PRO A 543 39.32 5.28 -6.99
CA PRO A 543 38.33 6.09 -6.30
C PRO A 543 37.46 6.88 -7.30
N GLY A 544 36.15 6.96 -7.03
CA GLY A 544 35.19 7.75 -7.81
C GLY A 544 34.76 7.16 -9.16
N TRP A 545 35.28 6.00 -9.56
CA TRP A 545 34.87 5.32 -10.78
C TRP A 545 33.91 4.16 -10.47
N ASN A 546 32.58 4.40 -10.68
CA ASN A 546 31.52 3.45 -10.40
C ASN A 546 31.27 2.51 -11.61
N SER A 547 32.03 1.43 -11.70
CA SER A 547 31.94 0.41 -12.76
C SER A 547 32.22 -0.98 -12.20
N LEU A 548 31.59 -2.01 -12.80
CA LEU A 548 31.91 -3.40 -12.50
C LEU A 548 33.33 -3.79 -12.99
N ASP A 549 33.91 -3.03 -13.91
CA ASP A 549 35.30 -3.24 -14.32
C ASP A 549 36.32 -2.67 -13.33
N ASN A 550 35.87 -1.84 -12.38
CA ASN A 550 36.71 -1.23 -11.36
C ASN A 550 36.84 -2.14 -10.14
N THR A 551 37.80 -3.05 -10.16
CA THR A 551 38.02 -3.99 -9.08
C THR A 551 39.47 -4.41 -8.96
N ILE A 552 39.98 -4.57 -7.73
CA ILE A 552 41.28 -5.16 -7.42
C ILE A 552 41.22 -6.69 -7.58
N SER A 553 40.05 -7.27 -7.46
CA SER A 553 39.78 -8.71 -7.57
C SER A 553 38.82 -8.98 -8.73
N ASN A 554 38.33 -10.21 -8.85
CA ASN A 554 37.30 -10.54 -9.84
C ASN A 554 35.93 -10.00 -9.41
N SER A 555 35.21 -9.40 -10.35
CA SER A 555 33.81 -9.04 -10.16
C SER A 555 32.97 -10.30 -9.88
N LEU A 556 32.16 -10.24 -8.83
CA LEU A 556 31.23 -11.31 -8.50
C LEU A 556 29.93 -11.07 -9.28
N THR A 557 29.53 -12.06 -10.08
CA THR A 557 28.29 -12.00 -10.87
C THR A 557 27.22 -12.86 -10.24
N ASP A 558 25.98 -12.43 -10.33
CA ASP A 558 24.80 -13.15 -9.87
C ASP A 558 23.70 -13.13 -10.92
N ALA A 559 23.08 -14.28 -11.16
CA ALA A 559 21.95 -14.44 -12.03
C ALA A 559 20.95 -15.39 -11.39
N THR A 560 19.75 -14.93 -11.15
CA THR A 560 18.70 -15.73 -10.53
C THR A 560 17.42 -15.62 -11.34
N SER A 561 16.79 -16.77 -11.62
CA SER A 561 15.49 -16.80 -12.26
C SER A 561 14.57 -17.82 -11.58
N TRP A 562 13.27 -17.49 -11.54
CA TRP A 562 12.26 -18.43 -11.06
C TRP A 562 10.91 -18.21 -11.74
N LYS A 563 10.12 -19.28 -11.75
CA LYS A 563 8.75 -19.27 -12.25
C LYS A 563 7.85 -20.07 -11.31
N ARG A 564 6.66 -19.55 -11.05
CA ARG A 564 5.61 -20.15 -10.23
C ARG A 564 4.28 -20.10 -10.96
N ARG A 565 3.53 -21.21 -10.94
CA ARG A 565 2.17 -21.31 -11.48
C ARG A 565 1.20 -21.83 -10.45
N LEU A 566 0.01 -21.26 -10.47
CA LEU A 566 -1.14 -21.67 -9.70
C LEU A 566 -2.35 -21.78 -10.64
N ILE A 567 -3.01 -22.92 -10.66
CA ILE A 567 -4.25 -23.13 -11.39
C ILE A 567 -5.34 -23.37 -10.36
N GLY A 568 -6.50 -22.77 -10.52
CA GLY A 568 -7.63 -22.91 -9.61
C GLY A 568 -8.92 -23.22 -10.34
N LEU A 569 -9.70 -24.14 -9.80
CA LEU A 569 -11.11 -24.33 -10.13
C LEU A 569 -11.93 -23.90 -8.92
N LEU A 570 -12.96 -23.07 -9.14
CA LEU A 570 -13.75 -22.48 -8.07
C LEU A 570 -15.25 -22.57 -8.37
N GLY A 571 -16.04 -22.61 -7.31
CA GLY A 571 -17.49 -22.55 -7.36
C GLY A 571 -18.06 -21.80 -6.18
N GLN A 572 -19.14 -21.08 -6.40
CA GLN A 572 -19.89 -20.37 -5.37
C GLN A 572 -21.37 -20.51 -5.63
N VAL A 573 -22.16 -20.69 -4.56
CA VAL A 573 -23.61 -20.69 -4.58
C VAL A 573 -24.12 -19.73 -3.51
N GLU A 574 -25.04 -18.87 -3.87
CA GLU A 574 -25.68 -17.89 -3.00
C GLU A 574 -27.18 -18.15 -2.98
N LEU A 575 -27.73 -18.27 -1.79
CA LEU A 575 -29.15 -18.47 -1.58
C LEU A 575 -29.70 -17.33 -0.72
N GLY A 576 -30.71 -16.64 -1.20
CA GLY A 576 -31.44 -15.62 -0.46
C GLY A 576 -32.89 -16.03 -0.23
N TYR A 577 -33.43 -15.70 0.94
CA TYR A 577 -34.85 -15.92 1.29
C TYR A 577 -35.47 -14.60 1.78
N LYS A 578 -36.52 -14.16 1.07
CA LYS A 578 -37.32 -12.96 1.37
C LYS A 578 -36.50 -11.71 1.66
N ASP A 579 -35.33 -11.59 1.04
CA ASP A 579 -34.37 -10.48 1.20
C ASP A 579 -33.89 -10.21 2.65
N TRP A 580 -34.11 -11.15 3.59
CA TRP A 580 -33.65 -11.02 4.98
C TRP A 580 -32.71 -12.12 5.47
N ALA A 581 -32.66 -13.28 4.81
CA ALA A 581 -31.71 -14.35 5.13
C ALA A 581 -30.90 -14.74 3.89
N PHE A 582 -29.59 -14.84 4.05
CA PHE A 582 -28.67 -15.15 2.97
C PHE A 582 -27.68 -16.22 3.41
N LEU A 583 -27.47 -17.23 2.58
CA LEU A 583 -26.44 -18.25 2.75
C LEU A 583 -25.53 -18.25 1.54
N ASN A 584 -24.23 -18.19 1.76
CA ASN A 584 -23.22 -18.27 0.74
C ASN A 584 -22.29 -19.45 0.99
N LEU A 585 -22.12 -20.32 -0.01
CA LEU A 585 -21.24 -21.46 -0.01
C LEU A 585 -20.19 -21.29 -1.10
N SER A 586 -18.91 -21.45 -0.76
CA SER A 586 -17.81 -21.34 -1.70
C SER A 586 -16.86 -22.54 -1.57
N ALA A 587 -16.31 -22.95 -2.70
CA ALA A 587 -15.34 -24.04 -2.78
C ALA A 587 -14.29 -23.73 -3.84
N ARG A 588 -13.05 -24.15 -3.59
CA ARG A 588 -11.95 -23.99 -4.54
C ARG A 588 -10.95 -25.15 -4.39
N ASN A 589 -10.42 -25.60 -5.51
CA ASN A 589 -9.25 -26.47 -5.56
C ASN A 589 -8.13 -25.77 -6.31
N ASP A 590 -6.96 -25.71 -5.69
CA ASP A 590 -5.75 -25.17 -6.31
C ASP A 590 -4.74 -26.25 -6.61
N TRP A 591 -4.01 -26.08 -7.72
CA TRP A 591 -2.83 -26.87 -8.11
C TRP A 591 -1.63 -25.92 -8.17
N SER A 592 -0.65 -26.11 -7.28
CA SER A 592 0.55 -25.27 -7.21
C SER A 592 1.79 -25.98 -7.71
N SER A 593 2.58 -25.28 -8.53
CA SER A 593 3.88 -25.77 -9.02
C SER A 593 4.98 -25.76 -7.96
N THR A 594 4.75 -25.22 -6.76
CA THR A 594 5.74 -25.11 -5.67
C THR A 594 5.68 -26.29 -4.69
N LEU A 595 4.70 -27.16 -4.85
CA LEU A 595 4.50 -28.35 -4.00
C LEU A 595 4.81 -29.63 -4.78
N PRO A 596 5.19 -30.73 -4.09
CA PRO A 596 5.48 -32.02 -4.74
C PRO A 596 4.23 -32.59 -5.40
N VAL A 597 4.39 -33.36 -6.48
CA VAL A 597 3.29 -33.93 -7.30
C VAL A 597 2.21 -34.61 -6.47
N GLY A 598 2.56 -35.28 -5.38
CA GLY A 598 1.58 -35.96 -4.51
C GLY A 598 0.76 -35.01 -3.60
N ASN A 599 1.20 -33.76 -3.41
CA ASN A 599 0.59 -32.76 -2.52
C ASN A 599 0.34 -31.41 -3.20
N ASN A 600 0.47 -31.33 -4.53
CA ASN A 600 0.32 -30.06 -5.27
C ASN A 600 -1.13 -29.64 -5.44
N SER A 601 -2.09 -30.53 -5.23
CA SER A 601 -3.52 -30.28 -5.28
C SER A 601 -4.10 -30.17 -3.87
N PHE A 602 -4.82 -29.09 -3.57
CA PHE A 602 -5.43 -28.88 -2.26
C PHE A 602 -6.76 -28.16 -2.37
N PHE A 603 -7.74 -28.70 -1.66
CA PHE A 603 -9.12 -28.22 -1.61
C PHE A 603 -9.39 -27.42 -0.35
N TYR A 604 -10.17 -26.36 -0.47
CA TYR A 604 -10.68 -25.56 0.63
C TYR A 604 -11.95 -24.81 0.23
N GLY A 605 -12.67 -24.28 1.21
CA GLY A 605 -13.91 -23.55 0.96
C GLY A 605 -14.42 -22.81 2.19
N GLY A 606 -15.61 -22.29 2.06
CA GLY A 606 -16.24 -21.54 3.13
C GLY A 606 -17.75 -21.54 3.04
N ALA A 607 -18.38 -21.31 4.18
CA ALA A 607 -19.80 -21.06 4.31
C ALA A 607 -20.00 -19.82 5.16
N ASN A 608 -20.96 -18.98 4.78
CA ASN A 608 -21.35 -17.85 5.61
C ASN A 608 -22.84 -17.58 5.51
N VAL A 609 -23.40 -17.07 6.59
CA VAL A 609 -24.82 -16.72 6.72
C VAL A 609 -24.96 -15.29 7.21
N SER A 610 -25.94 -14.59 6.66
CA SER A 610 -26.35 -13.24 7.06
C SER A 610 -27.85 -13.20 7.27
N VAL A 611 -28.27 -12.62 8.40
CA VAL A 611 -29.71 -12.48 8.76
C VAL A 611 -29.98 -11.04 9.17
N LEU A 612 -30.95 -10.40 8.52
CA LEU A 612 -31.42 -9.05 8.81
C LEU A 612 -32.51 -9.14 9.89
N LEU A 613 -32.13 -8.92 11.15
CA LEU A 613 -33.03 -9.09 12.32
C LEU A 613 -34.21 -8.11 12.27
N ASN A 614 -33.98 -6.88 11.79
CA ASN A 614 -35.05 -5.88 11.66
C ASN A 614 -36.09 -6.23 10.59
N GLN A 615 -35.80 -7.17 9.71
CA GLN A 615 -36.76 -7.69 8.72
C GLN A 615 -37.32 -9.06 9.11
N ALA A 616 -36.50 -9.90 9.77
CA ALA A 616 -36.88 -11.24 10.19
C ALA A 616 -37.83 -11.23 11.40
N ILE A 617 -37.64 -10.28 12.36
CA ILE A 617 -38.40 -10.22 13.59
C ILE A 617 -39.49 -9.16 13.50
N PRO A 618 -40.80 -9.54 13.52
CA PRO A 618 -41.90 -8.60 13.34
C PRO A 618 -41.90 -7.42 14.32
N ALA A 619 -41.47 -7.65 15.57
CA ALA A 619 -41.38 -6.60 16.57
C ALA A 619 -40.37 -5.50 16.24
N LEU A 620 -39.28 -5.83 15.52
CA LEU A 620 -38.23 -4.89 15.14
C LEU A 620 -38.54 -4.16 13.82
N LYS A 621 -39.39 -4.74 12.98
CA LYS A 621 -39.73 -4.21 11.65
C LYS A 621 -40.37 -2.82 11.69
N ASN A 622 -41.09 -2.51 12.78
CA ASN A 622 -41.84 -1.26 12.94
C ASN A 622 -41.10 -0.18 13.70
N ILE A 623 -39.84 -0.46 14.14
CA ILE A 623 -39.00 0.50 14.85
C ILE A 623 -38.28 1.38 13.84
N LYS A 624 -38.80 2.61 13.62
CA LYS A 624 -38.27 3.56 12.62
C LYS A 624 -36.80 3.99 12.84
N GLN A 625 -36.31 3.83 14.07
CA GLN A 625 -34.93 4.19 14.44
C GLN A 625 -33.90 3.14 14.01
N ILE A 626 -34.32 1.94 13.60
CA ILE A 626 -33.46 0.85 13.17
C ILE A 626 -33.49 0.79 11.65
N ASP A 627 -32.45 1.29 10.99
CA ASP A 627 -32.31 1.21 9.54
C ASP A 627 -31.85 -0.18 9.13
N LEU A 628 -30.87 -0.74 9.83
CA LEU A 628 -30.33 -2.08 9.64
C LEU A 628 -29.93 -2.69 11.00
N LEU A 629 -30.25 -3.94 11.21
CA LEU A 629 -29.67 -4.76 12.28
C LEU A 629 -29.40 -6.15 11.72
N LYS A 630 -28.12 -6.49 11.58
CA LYS A 630 -27.66 -7.70 10.89
C LYS A 630 -26.77 -8.53 11.81
N VAL A 631 -27.08 -9.83 11.90
CA VAL A 631 -26.20 -10.82 12.48
C VAL A 631 -25.56 -11.65 11.37
N ARG A 632 -24.30 -12.00 11.52
CA ARG A 632 -23.56 -12.82 10.56
C ARG A 632 -22.71 -13.87 11.26
N ALA A 633 -22.54 -15.00 10.59
CA ALA A 633 -21.61 -16.04 11.01
C ALA A 633 -20.92 -16.64 9.78
N ALA A 634 -19.64 -16.93 9.92
CA ALA A 634 -18.84 -17.48 8.84
C ALA A 634 -17.84 -18.52 9.33
N ILE A 635 -17.62 -19.54 8.49
CA ILE A 635 -16.49 -20.45 8.59
C ILE A 635 -15.83 -20.51 7.23
N GLY A 636 -14.49 -20.45 7.18
CA GLY A 636 -13.76 -20.55 5.93
C GLY A 636 -12.40 -21.17 6.10
N GLN A 637 -11.91 -21.75 5.01
CA GLN A 637 -10.56 -22.25 4.91
C GLN A 637 -9.85 -21.61 3.71
N THR A 638 -8.53 -21.43 3.85
CA THR A 638 -7.63 -21.02 2.77
C THR A 638 -6.34 -21.84 2.89
N GLY A 639 -5.76 -22.19 1.75
CA GLY A 639 -4.43 -22.77 1.70
C GLY A 639 -3.36 -21.67 1.54
N ASN A 640 -2.11 -22.01 1.85
CA ASN A 640 -0.93 -21.24 1.49
C ASN A 640 0.17 -22.24 1.06
N ASP A 641 0.73 -22.02 -0.13
CA ASP A 641 1.75 -22.91 -0.69
C ASP A 641 3.17 -22.44 -0.34
N ALA A 642 4.17 -23.25 -0.65
CA ALA A 642 5.58 -22.99 -0.37
C ALA A 642 6.17 -21.96 -1.35
N ASP A 643 7.34 -21.43 -1.01
CA ASP A 643 8.19 -20.72 -1.95
C ASP A 643 8.72 -21.66 -3.05
N VAL A 644 9.22 -21.08 -4.13
CA VAL A 644 9.74 -21.85 -5.28
C VAL A 644 10.93 -22.73 -4.88
N TYR A 645 11.02 -23.92 -5.50
CA TYR A 645 12.17 -24.83 -5.41
C TYR A 645 12.51 -25.31 -3.99
N MET A 646 11.51 -25.35 -3.07
CA MET A 646 11.69 -25.88 -1.71
C MET A 646 11.68 -27.41 -1.63
N THR A 647 11.19 -28.06 -2.66
CA THR A 647 10.94 -29.54 -2.68
C THR A 647 12.07 -30.33 -3.28
N ASN A 648 12.95 -29.71 -4.06
CA ASN A 648 14.02 -30.37 -4.79
C ASN A 648 15.39 -29.83 -4.37
N SER A 649 16.40 -30.70 -4.48
CA SER A 649 17.81 -30.31 -4.43
C SER A 649 18.33 -30.05 -5.84
N TYR A 650 19.36 -29.24 -5.94
CA TYR A 650 20.09 -28.96 -7.18
C TYR A 650 21.58 -28.77 -6.88
N TYR A 651 22.39 -29.01 -7.88
CA TYR A 651 23.82 -28.72 -7.80
C TYR A 651 24.08 -27.28 -8.24
N ARG A 652 25.03 -26.64 -7.58
CA ARG A 652 25.53 -25.31 -7.95
C ARG A 652 27.04 -25.35 -8.04
N PRO A 653 27.69 -24.44 -8.76
CA PRO A 653 29.13 -24.28 -8.69
C PRO A 653 29.56 -24.10 -7.25
N PHE A 654 30.59 -24.83 -6.85
CA PHE A 654 31.15 -24.69 -5.51
C PHE A 654 31.81 -23.32 -5.41
N GLN A 655 31.33 -22.50 -4.51
CA GLN A 655 31.94 -21.20 -4.13
C GLN A 655 32.28 -21.26 -2.66
N SER A 656 33.56 -21.08 -2.34
CA SER A 656 34.05 -20.91 -0.97
C SER A 656 34.72 -19.56 -0.86
N TYR A 657 34.56 -18.90 0.28
CA TYR A 657 35.27 -17.66 0.60
C TYR A 657 36.80 -17.80 0.49
N TYR A 658 37.34 -19.04 0.67
CA TYR A 658 38.75 -19.33 0.66
C TYR A 658 39.25 -20.08 -0.58
N THR A 659 38.34 -20.47 -1.51
CA THR A 659 38.74 -21.31 -2.65
C THR A 659 37.91 -20.94 -3.87
N TYR A 660 38.58 -20.37 -4.85
CA TYR A 660 37.96 -20.08 -6.15
C TYR A 660 38.06 -21.32 -7.06
N LEU A 661 36.95 -21.73 -7.62
CA LEU A 661 36.92 -22.75 -8.68
C LEU A 661 36.72 -22.09 -10.05
N PRO A 662 37.33 -22.60 -11.10
CA PRO A 662 37.98 -23.92 -11.18
C PRO A 662 39.40 -23.96 -10.59
N ILE A 663 39.71 -24.99 -9.78
CA ILE A 663 41.08 -25.28 -9.42
C ILE A 663 41.71 -26.07 -10.56
N SER A 664 42.79 -25.54 -11.15
CA SER A 664 43.47 -26.17 -12.28
C SER A 664 42.54 -26.53 -13.46
N GLY A 665 41.51 -25.68 -13.71
CA GLY A 665 40.55 -25.90 -14.78
C GLY A 665 39.41 -26.88 -14.45
N VAL A 666 39.35 -27.47 -13.25
CA VAL A 666 38.30 -28.41 -12.83
C VAL A 666 37.18 -27.65 -12.12
N LEU A 667 35.98 -27.68 -12.68
CA LEU A 667 34.78 -27.13 -12.09
C LEU A 667 34.26 -28.06 -10.98
N GLY A 668 34.17 -27.55 -9.76
CA GLY A 668 33.53 -28.26 -8.66
C GLY A 668 32.05 -27.90 -8.56
N LEU A 669 31.21 -28.89 -8.33
CA LEU A 669 29.80 -28.70 -8.00
C LEU A 669 29.54 -29.11 -6.56
N THR A 670 28.70 -28.36 -5.87
CA THR A 670 28.18 -28.71 -4.54
C THR A 670 26.67 -28.83 -4.59
N GLU A 671 26.13 -29.76 -3.84
CA GLU A 671 24.69 -29.81 -3.62
C GLU A 671 24.25 -28.61 -2.77
N TYR A 672 23.06 -28.12 -3.04
CA TYR A 672 22.50 -27.01 -2.26
C TYR A 672 22.30 -27.43 -0.80
N ASN A 673 22.66 -26.56 0.14
CA ASN A 673 22.71 -26.85 1.58
C ASN A 673 21.36 -27.21 2.24
N ARG A 674 20.27 -27.26 1.47
CA ARG A 674 18.94 -27.59 1.97
C ARG A 674 18.58 -29.03 1.61
N LEU A 675 18.27 -29.82 2.63
CA LEU A 675 17.69 -31.14 2.42
C LEU A 675 16.30 -31.03 1.78
N PRO A 676 16.07 -31.60 0.60
CA PRO A 676 14.78 -31.55 -0.08
C PRO A 676 13.68 -32.24 0.72
N ASN A 677 12.44 -31.74 0.59
CA ASN A 677 11.26 -32.37 1.21
C ASN A 677 10.20 -32.69 0.14
N THR A 678 10.18 -33.93 -0.28
CA THR A 678 9.23 -34.46 -1.26
C THR A 678 7.82 -34.70 -0.70
N ASN A 679 7.62 -34.52 0.62
CA ASN A 679 6.33 -34.65 1.31
C ASN A 679 5.75 -33.34 1.79
N LEU A 680 6.29 -32.22 1.33
CA LEU A 680 5.83 -30.89 1.73
C LEU A 680 4.35 -30.68 1.37
N LYS A 681 3.56 -30.18 2.34
CA LYS A 681 2.13 -29.92 2.22
C LYS A 681 1.86 -28.43 2.31
N PRO A 682 0.72 -27.92 1.78
CA PRO A 682 0.33 -26.54 2.00
C PRO A 682 0.00 -26.29 3.48
N GLU A 683 0.19 -25.05 3.91
CA GLU A 683 -0.40 -24.55 5.15
C GLU A 683 -1.91 -24.42 4.95
N ILE A 684 -2.70 -24.73 5.97
CA ILE A 684 -4.17 -24.58 5.95
C ILE A 684 -4.61 -23.70 7.10
N THR A 685 -5.21 -22.57 6.76
CA THR A 685 -5.82 -21.63 7.70
C THR A 685 -7.33 -21.89 7.76
N THR A 686 -7.87 -22.14 8.95
CA THR A 686 -9.31 -22.21 9.22
C THR A 686 -9.69 -21.04 10.08
N GLU A 687 -10.74 -20.33 9.74
CA GLU A 687 -11.24 -19.17 10.50
C GLU A 687 -12.73 -19.28 10.75
N TYR A 688 -13.12 -18.96 11.98
CA TYR A 688 -14.49 -18.80 12.46
C TYR A 688 -14.74 -17.33 12.72
N GLU A 689 -15.86 -16.79 12.30
CA GLU A 689 -16.27 -15.41 12.53
C GLU A 689 -17.73 -15.35 12.98
N LEU A 690 -18.00 -14.49 13.96
CA LEU A 690 -19.34 -14.09 14.38
C LEU A 690 -19.39 -12.57 14.44
N GLY A 691 -20.40 -11.96 13.83
CA GLY A 691 -20.49 -10.50 13.78
C GLY A 691 -21.91 -9.97 13.95
N LEU A 692 -21.99 -8.74 14.44
CA LEU A 692 -23.19 -7.95 14.60
C LEU A 692 -22.97 -6.55 14.03
N SER A 693 -23.80 -6.13 13.09
CA SER A 693 -23.76 -4.79 12.49
C SER A 693 -25.10 -4.11 12.64
N GLY A 694 -25.08 -2.81 12.87
CA GLY A 694 -26.30 -2.02 12.95
C GLY A 694 -26.14 -0.60 12.47
N THR A 695 -27.20 -0.07 11.84
CA THR A 695 -27.34 1.34 11.47
C THR A 695 -28.66 1.88 12.01
N PHE A 696 -28.61 3.11 12.51
CA PHE A 696 -29.70 3.73 13.23
C PHE A 696 -29.84 5.20 12.86
N PHE A 697 -31.07 5.72 13.04
CA PHE A 697 -31.40 7.15 12.93
C PHE A 697 -31.08 7.72 11.54
N GLY A 698 -31.45 7.02 10.46
CA GLY A 698 -31.13 7.46 9.11
C GLY A 698 -29.64 7.47 8.82
N ASN A 699 -28.93 6.40 9.19
CA ASN A 699 -27.47 6.23 9.05
C ASN A 699 -26.61 7.22 9.85
N ARG A 700 -27.17 7.90 10.88
CA ARG A 700 -26.38 8.81 11.74
C ARG A 700 -25.51 8.07 12.75
N LEU A 701 -25.89 6.86 13.13
CA LEU A 701 -25.10 5.99 13.99
C LEU A 701 -24.97 4.64 13.30
N SER A 702 -23.74 4.18 13.09
CA SER A 702 -23.48 2.81 12.67
C SER A 702 -22.43 2.15 13.55
N PHE A 703 -22.57 0.85 13.75
CA PHE A 703 -21.57 0.04 14.41
C PHE A 703 -21.38 -1.29 13.68
N ASP A 704 -20.17 -1.82 13.73
CA ASP A 704 -19.81 -3.17 13.31
C ASP A 704 -18.91 -3.80 14.38
N VAL A 705 -19.31 -4.95 14.89
CA VAL A 705 -18.54 -5.72 15.88
C VAL A 705 -18.38 -7.15 15.37
N ALA A 706 -17.16 -7.66 15.35
CA ALA A 706 -16.85 -9.01 14.94
C ALA A 706 -15.89 -9.69 15.91
N TYR A 707 -16.17 -10.94 16.27
CA TYR A 707 -15.24 -11.86 16.91
C TYR A 707 -14.72 -12.83 15.88
N TYR A 708 -13.42 -13.13 15.91
CA TYR A 708 -12.80 -14.11 15.05
C TYR A 708 -11.84 -15.03 15.80
N ASP A 709 -11.73 -16.28 15.33
CA ASP A 709 -10.72 -17.25 15.75
C ASP A 709 -10.13 -17.91 14.49
N ARG A 710 -8.86 -17.61 14.22
CA ARG A 710 -8.10 -18.05 13.04
C ARG A 710 -7.00 -19.01 13.48
N ILE A 711 -6.95 -20.19 12.86
CA ILE A 711 -6.01 -21.25 13.15
C ILE A 711 -5.30 -21.68 11.88
N THR A 712 -3.98 -21.52 11.82
CA THR A 712 -3.15 -22.01 10.72
C THR A 712 -2.35 -23.24 11.17
N LYS A 713 -2.48 -24.34 10.46
CA LYS A 713 -1.79 -25.60 10.68
C LYS A 713 -0.79 -25.89 9.57
N ASN A 714 0.15 -26.81 9.84
CA ASN A 714 1.18 -27.22 8.88
C ASN A 714 2.06 -26.06 8.43
N GLN A 715 2.48 -25.17 9.36
CA GLN A 715 3.36 -24.05 9.05
C GLN A 715 4.59 -24.54 8.30
N ILE A 716 4.91 -23.87 7.19
CA ILE A 716 6.10 -24.18 6.38
C ILE A 716 7.27 -23.40 6.96
N ILE A 717 8.20 -24.10 7.57
CA ILE A 717 9.38 -23.51 8.19
C ILE A 717 10.67 -24.17 7.70
N SER A 718 11.76 -23.39 7.69
CA SER A 718 13.10 -23.91 7.46
C SER A 718 13.71 -24.26 8.82
N ALA A 719 13.86 -25.56 9.11
CA ALA A 719 14.45 -26.03 10.35
C ALA A 719 15.95 -26.28 10.16
N THR A 720 16.77 -25.83 11.12
CA THR A 720 18.21 -26.12 11.14
C THR A 720 18.45 -27.61 11.37
N LEU A 721 19.39 -28.17 10.64
CA LEU A 721 19.81 -29.57 10.77
C LEU A 721 21.20 -29.65 11.43
N ALA A 722 21.49 -30.79 12.04
CA ALA A 722 22.83 -31.09 12.54
C ALA A 722 23.82 -31.20 11.37
N PRO A 723 25.04 -30.66 11.48
CA PRO A 723 26.02 -30.63 10.39
C PRO A 723 26.38 -31.99 9.84
N GLU A 724 26.27 -33.06 10.66
CA GLU A 724 26.54 -34.42 10.30
C GLU A 724 25.64 -35.00 9.20
N THR A 725 24.49 -34.32 8.96
CA THR A 725 23.59 -34.68 7.86
C THR A 725 24.09 -34.28 6.49
N GLY A 726 25.13 -33.41 6.42
CA GLY A 726 25.62 -32.78 5.20
C GLY A 726 24.76 -31.61 4.71
N TYR A 727 23.68 -31.27 5.42
CA TYR A 727 22.80 -30.16 5.10
C TYR A 727 22.67 -29.19 6.27
N THR A 728 22.43 -27.92 6.00
CA THR A 728 22.22 -26.90 7.03
C THR A 728 20.77 -26.73 7.43
N THR A 729 19.84 -26.95 6.48
CA THR A 729 18.41 -26.73 6.70
C THR A 729 17.54 -27.78 6.01
N ASN A 730 16.32 -27.94 6.52
CA ASN A 730 15.26 -28.72 5.89
C ASN A 730 13.94 -27.95 5.99
N THR A 731 13.24 -27.79 4.86
CA THR A 731 11.90 -27.18 4.85
C THR A 731 10.86 -28.24 5.19
N ARG A 732 10.08 -28.03 6.24
CA ARG A 732 9.06 -28.97 6.72
C ARG A 732 7.81 -28.31 7.24
N ASN A 733 6.72 -29.07 7.29
CA ASN A 733 5.48 -28.62 7.90
C ASN A 733 5.52 -28.89 9.40
N VAL A 734 5.59 -27.83 10.22
CA VAL A 734 5.67 -27.94 11.68
C VAL A 734 4.84 -26.82 12.32
N GLY A 735 4.16 -27.19 13.39
CA GLY A 735 3.51 -26.19 14.25
C GLY A 735 2.11 -25.77 13.82
N LYS A 736 1.54 -24.99 14.69
CA LYS A 736 0.19 -24.42 14.63
C LYS A 736 0.26 -23.01 15.21
N LEU A 737 -0.38 -22.06 14.54
CA LEU A 737 -0.49 -20.69 14.98
C LEU A 737 -1.96 -20.32 15.11
N GLN A 738 -2.33 -19.60 16.16
CA GLN A 738 -3.69 -19.17 16.40
C GLN A 738 -3.75 -17.67 16.70
N ASN A 739 -4.70 -16.99 16.06
CA ASN A 739 -5.06 -15.60 16.33
C ASN A 739 -6.54 -15.51 16.62
N LYS A 740 -6.90 -14.88 17.72
CA LYS A 740 -8.28 -14.54 18.04
C LYS A 740 -8.38 -13.11 18.55
N GLY A 741 -9.49 -12.48 18.21
CA GLY A 741 -9.70 -11.10 18.60
C GLY A 741 -11.11 -10.61 18.36
N VAL A 742 -11.35 -9.41 18.87
CA VAL A 742 -12.56 -8.64 18.66
C VAL A 742 -12.21 -7.39 17.87
N GLU A 743 -12.95 -7.14 16.81
CA GLU A 743 -12.92 -5.91 16.04
C GLU A 743 -14.19 -5.12 16.33
N ALA A 744 -14.09 -3.82 16.55
CA ALA A 744 -15.23 -2.94 16.72
C ALA A 744 -15.01 -1.63 15.97
N MET A 745 -16.02 -1.17 15.28
CA MET A 745 -16.07 0.11 14.60
C MET A 745 -17.38 0.80 14.93
N ILE A 746 -17.33 2.09 15.25
CA ILE A 746 -18.49 2.92 15.48
C ILE A 746 -18.32 4.20 14.68
N ASN A 747 -19.31 4.53 13.85
CA ASN A 747 -19.37 5.77 13.12
C ASN A 747 -20.55 6.60 13.58
N VAL A 748 -20.31 7.89 13.85
CA VAL A 748 -21.33 8.84 14.27
C VAL A 748 -21.26 10.06 13.38
N THR A 749 -22.35 10.39 12.72
CA THR A 749 -22.50 11.62 11.93
C THR A 749 -23.24 12.65 12.79
N LEU A 750 -22.49 13.64 13.29
CA LEU A 750 -23.03 14.75 14.06
C LEU A 750 -23.47 15.84 13.10
N SER A 751 -24.75 16.20 13.09
CA SER A 751 -25.20 17.46 12.50
C SER A 751 -24.91 18.57 13.51
N VAL A 752 -23.87 19.35 13.27
CA VAL A 752 -23.65 20.59 14.03
C VAL A 752 -24.61 21.64 13.44
N PRO A 753 -25.56 22.20 14.20
CA PRO A 753 -26.26 23.39 13.75
C PRO A 753 -25.18 24.47 13.56
N ARG A 754 -25.01 24.96 12.33
CA ARG A 754 -24.22 26.18 12.14
C ARG A 754 -24.94 27.31 12.83
N THR A 755 -24.56 27.62 14.08
CA THR A 755 -24.88 28.90 14.70
C THR A 755 -24.26 29.96 13.80
N GLY A 756 -25.11 30.74 13.13
CA GLY A 756 -24.69 31.85 12.34
C GLY A 756 -23.93 32.83 13.23
N SER A 757 -22.62 32.97 13.03
CA SER A 757 -21.89 34.13 13.44
C SER A 757 -21.91 35.07 12.26
N GLY A 758 -22.84 36.02 12.31
CA GLY A 758 -22.73 37.25 11.54
C GLY A 758 -21.52 38.04 12.05
N ALA A 759 -20.66 38.46 11.14
CA ALA A 759 -19.98 39.74 11.10
C ALA A 759 -19.40 39.91 9.69
#